data_be8c211e7776c51bd00484916c574394
#
_entry.id   be8c211e7776c51bd00484916c574394
#
_cell.length_a   1.000
_cell.length_b   1.000
_cell.length_c   1.000
_cell.angle_alpha   90.00
_cell.angle_beta   90.00
_cell.angle_gamma   90.00
#
_symmetry.space_group_name_H-M   'P 1'
#
loop_
_entity.id
_entity.type
_entity.pdbx_description
1 polymer ?
#
loop_
_entity_poly.entity_id
_entity_poly.type
_entity_poly.pdbx_seq_one_letter_code
_entity_poly.pdbx_strand_id
1 'polypeptide(L)'
;MKGRLLDAVPLSTLSGVGASQAGKLAKMGLETIQDLLLHLPLRYEDRTRLYRIGDLLPGLSVTVEGEVIRSDISFGRRRMMTCQITDGTGVLTLRFFNFNAAMKNSLSPGKHVIAYGEAKRGNTGPEIIHPEYRVHGENIGVELQESLTPVYPTTEGIRQATLRKLIDQALAMLDTCVIAELLPIELSRSLISLPEAIHTLHRPPADIQLFDLEQGKHPAQRRLIMEELLAHNLSMLAVRAGAQSYRAQPLLAEEQLKQRFLAALPFTPTRAQQRVVAEIEQDMTHNFPMMRLIQGDVGSGKTLVAALAALRAIAHGKQVALMAPTELLAEQHANTFRQWLEPLGLEVGWLAGKQKGKARLAQQEAVASGQVSMVVGTHAMFQEQVQFSGLALVIIDEQHRFGVHQRLALWEKGEEQGFHPHQLIMTATPIPRTLAMTAYADLDTSVIDELPPGRTPVTTVAIPDTRRSDVIQRVKNACLEEGRQAYWVCTLIEESELLEAQAAEVTCEELRVALPEIKVGLVHGRMKGPEKQAVMQAFKQGELQLLVATTVIEVGVDVPNASLMIIDNPERLGLAQLHQLRGRVGRGAVASHCVLLYKTPLSKTAQMRLQVLRDSNDGFVIAQRDLEIRGPGELLGTRQTGSAEFKVADLLRDQAMIPEVQRVARHLHQQYPEHARALIERWLPERTRYTNA
;
A
#
# COMPACT_ATOMS: atom_id res chain seq x y z
N MET A 1 19.94 -30.06 -26.05
CA MET A 1 19.37 -28.83 -25.49
C MET A 1 20.38 -27.67 -25.37
N LYS A 2 21.63 -27.84 -25.81
CA LYS A 2 22.66 -26.80 -25.72
C LYS A 2 22.21 -25.48 -26.40
N GLY A 3 22.26 -24.37 -25.64
CA GLY A 3 21.93 -23.03 -26.12
C GLY A 3 20.44 -22.68 -26.19
N ARG A 4 19.52 -23.53 -25.71
CA ARG A 4 18.09 -23.22 -25.63
C ARG A 4 17.84 -22.23 -24.48
N LEU A 5 16.98 -21.22 -24.71
CA LEU A 5 16.57 -20.26 -23.68
C LEU A 5 15.67 -20.93 -22.64
N LEU A 6 15.90 -20.67 -21.36
CA LEU A 6 15.19 -21.28 -20.24
C LEU A 6 13.76 -20.77 -20.06
N ASP A 7 13.42 -19.63 -20.61
CA ASP A 7 12.04 -19.09 -20.67
C ASP A 7 11.13 -19.88 -21.62
N ALA A 8 11.71 -20.59 -22.59
CA ALA A 8 10.99 -21.47 -23.54
C ALA A 8 10.98 -22.95 -23.13
N VAL A 9 11.57 -23.33 -21.98
CA VAL A 9 11.62 -24.70 -21.49
C VAL A 9 10.55 -24.92 -20.41
N PRO A 10 9.49 -25.73 -20.68
CA PRO A 10 8.42 -25.97 -19.71
C PRO A 10 8.90 -26.86 -18.54
N LEU A 11 8.30 -26.68 -17.35
CA LEU A 11 8.62 -27.45 -16.15
C LEU A 11 8.35 -28.96 -16.30
N SER A 12 7.51 -29.37 -17.23
CA SER A 12 7.25 -30.79 -17.52
C SER A 12 8.48 -31.56 -18.02
N THR A 13 9.55 -30.86 -18.37
CA THR A 13 10.85 -31.50 -18.73
C THR A 13 11.60 -32.01 -17.51
N LEU A 14 11.27 -31.55 -16.30
CA LEU A 14 11.91 -31.97 -15.05
C LEU A 14 11.36 -33.33 -14.59
N SER A 15 12.25 -34.17 -14.06
CA SER A 15 11.89 -35.42 -13.46
C SER A 15 10.99 -35.23 -12.24
N GLY A 16 9.84 -35.90 -12.23
CA GLY A 16 8.85 -35.76 -11.14
C GLY A 16 7.73 -34.72 -11.37
N VAL A 17 7.73 -34.01 -12.50
CA VAL A 17 6.67 -33.07 -12.86
C VAL A 17 5.70 -33.73 -13.85
N GLY A 18 4.69 -34.42 -13.32
CA GLY A 18 3.52 -34.89 -14.09
C GLY A 18 2.44 -33.82 -14.19
N ALA A 19 1.36 -34.06 -14.94
CA ALA A 19 0.28 -33.11 -15.19
C ALA A 19 -0.31 -32.48 -13.90
N SER A 20 -0.52 -33.32 -12.84
CA SER A 20 -1.04 -32.84 -11.55
C SER A 20 -0.07 -31.89 -10.85
N GLN A 21 1.23 -32.16 -10.90
CA GLN A 21 2.27 -31.33 -10.30
C GLN A 21 2.43 -30.03 -11.09
N ALA A 22 2.46 -30.11 -12.41
CA ALA A 22 2.50 -28.95 -13.29
C ALA A 22 1.32 -28.00 -13.05
N GLY A 23 0.10 -28.52 -12.89
CA GLY A 23 -1.08 -27.71 -12.56
C GLY A 23 -0.99 -27.00 -11.20
N LYS A 24 -0.31 -27.59 -10.21
CA LYS A 24 -0.08 -26.93 -8.92
C LYS A 24 0.99 -25.85 -9.03
N LEU A 25 2.06 -26.07 -9.79
CA LEU A 25 3.11 -25.11 -10.04
C LEU A 25 2.57 -23.91 -10.84
N ALA A 26 1.72 -24.15 -11.86
CA ALA A 26 1.07 -23.09 -12.63
C ALA A 26 0.19 -22.17 -11.76
N LYS A 27 -0.46 -22.69 -10.71
CA LYS A 27 -1.19 -21.83 -9.73
C LYS A 27 -0.28 -20.88 -8.93
N MET A 28 1.02 -21.16 -8.91
CA MET A 28 2.04 -20.28 -8.32
C MET A 28 2.69 -19.36 -9.37
N GLY A 29 2.21 -19.37 -10.61
CA GLY A 29 2.83 -18.64 -11.72
C GLY A 29 4.13 -19.26 -12.23
N LEU A 30 4.38 -20.56 -11.96
CA LEU A 30 5.58 -21.28 -12.37
C LEU A 30 5.25 -22.21 -13.53
N GLU A 31 5.61 -21.82 -14.74
CA GLU A 31 5.34 -22.57 -15.97
C GLU A 31 6.63 -23.03 -16.68
N THR A 32 7.70 -22.23 -16.58
CA THR A 32 9.00 -22.48 -17.24
C THR A 32 10.13 -22.71 -16.25
N ILE A 33 11.26 -23.22 -16.74
CA ILE A 33 12.48 -23.35 -15.94
C ILE A 33 12.98 -21.98 -15.45
N GLN A 34 12.86 -20.93 -16.26
CA GLN A 34 13.20 -19.56 -15.83
C GLN A 34 12.33 -19.10 -14.65
N ASP A 35 11.02 -19.35 -14.69
CA ASP A 35 10.13 -18.99 -13.59
C ASP A 35 10.54 -19.67 -12.29
N LEU A 36 10.90 -20.97 -12.39
CA LEU A 36 11.35 -21.73 -11.23
C LEU A 36 12.68 -21.22 -10.66
N LEU A 37 13.62 -20.81 -11.51
CA LEU A 37 14.89 -20.22 -11.08
C LEU A 37 14.74 -18.79 -10.52
N LEU A 38 13.70 -18.07 -10.92
CA LEU A 38 13.34 -16.76 -10.35
C LEU A 38 12.37 -16.87 -9.16
N HIS A 39 11.99 -18.09 -8.77
CA HIS A 39 11.25 -18.35 -7.55
C HIS A 39 12.21 -18.48 -6.36
N LEU A 40 12.58 -17.32 -5.78
CA LEU A 40 13.66 -17.22 -4.81
C LEU A 40 13.26 -17.66 -3.40
N PRO A 41 14.22 -18.07 -2.56
CA PRO A 41 13.97 -18.41 -1.17
C PRO A 41 13.49 -17.21 -0.36
N LEU A 42 12.53 -17.42 0.55
CA LEU A 42 12.09 -16.45 1.55
C LEU A 42 13.11 -16.28 2.68
N ARG A 43 13.78 -17.38 3.05
CA ARG A 43 14.78 -17.43 4.12
C ARG A 43 15.67 -18.65 3.93
N TYR A 44 16.73 -18.72 4.72
CA TYR A 44 17.67 -19.83 4.73
C TYR A 44 17.74 -20.47 6.11
N GLU A 45 17.98 -21.76 6.14
CA GLU A 45 18.19 -22.54 7.35
C GLU A 45 19.64 -23.05 7.35
N ASP A 46 20.37 -22.78 8.44
CA ASP A 46 21.73 -23.29 8.59
C ASP A 46 21.68 -24.77 9.03
N ARG A 47 21.89 -25.66 8.08
CA ARG A 47 22.02 -27.11 8.33
C ARG A 47 23.44 -27.61 8.06
N THR A 48 24.41 -26.71 8.01
CA THR A 48 25.81 -26.99 7.69
C THR A 48 26.62 -27.36 8.93
N ARG A 49 26.04 -27.18 10.13
CA ARG A 49 26.71 -27.39 11.43
C ARG A 49 25.91 -28.32 12.31
N LEU A 50 26.65 -29.17 13.04
CA LEU A 50 26.08 -29.96 14.14
C LEU A 50 26.21 -29.17 15.46
N TYR A 51 25.11 -29.10 16.17
CA TYR A 51 25.07 -28.54 17.53
C TYR A 51 25.10 -29.68 18.57
N ARG A 52 25.85 -29.48 19.65
CA ARG A 52 25.82 -30.40 20.79
C ARG A 52 24.49 -30.24 21.53
N ILE A 53 23.90 -31.38 21.90
CA ILE A 53 22.59 -31.40 22.59
C ILE A 53 22.67 -30.64 23.93
N GLY A 54 23.80 -30.71 24.63
CA GLY A 54 24.02 -30.01 25.90
C GLY A 54 24.08 -28.47 25.79
N ASP A 55 24.38 -27.94 24.59
CA ASP A 55 24.54 -26.50 24.34
C ASP A 55 23.29 -25.84 23.71
N LEU A 56 22.18 -26.59 23.58
CA LEU A 56 20.98 -26.10 22.92
C LEU A 56 20.28 -25.00 23.72
N LEU A 57 20.02 -23.87 23.05
CA LEU A 57 19.21 -22.79 23.60
C LEU A 57 17.81 -22.79 22.98
N PRO A 58 16.75 -22.54 23.75
CA PRO A 58 15.39 -22.44 23.24
C PRO A 58 15.25 -21.34 22.19
N GLY A 59 14.54 -21.62 21.09
CA GLY A 59 14.32 -20.69 19.98
C GLY A 59 15.34 -20.80 18.84
N LEU A 60 16.41 -21.56 19.00
CA LEU A 60 17.39 -21.82 17.93
C LEU A 60 16.93 -22.96 17.02
N SER A 61 17.02 -22.77 15.71
CA SER A 61 16.88 -23.84 14.72
C SER A 61 18.24 -24.53 14.54
N VAL A 62 18.29 -25.82 14.84
CA VAL A 62 19.56 -26.53 14.99
C VAL A 62 19.51 -27.88 14.26
N THR A 63 20.68 -28.31 13.74
CA THR A 63 20.91 -29.68 13.33
C THR A 63 21.66 -30.41 14.45
N VAL A 64 21.12 -31.51 14.91
CA VAL A 64 21.70 -32.33 15.95
C VAL A 64 21.83 -33.76 15.44
N GLU A 65 22.85 -34.46 15.91
CA GLU A 65 23.02 -35.89 15.73
C GLU A 65 22.97 -36.57 17.09
N GLY A 66 22.35 -37.74 17.16
CA GLY A 66 22.34 -38.51 18.37
C GLY A 66 21.86 -39.95 18.16
N GLU A 67 22.24 -40.81 19.12
CA GLU A 67 21.73 -42.16 19.20
C GLU A 67 20.38 -42.19 19.89
N VAL A 68 19.42 -42.95 19.35
CA VAL A 68 18.11 -43.13 19.97
C VAL A 68 18.26 -44.03 21.21
N ILE A 69 17.98 -43.46 22.38
CA ILE A 69 17.99 -44.17 23.65
C ILE A 69 16.62 -44.73 24.02
N ARG A 70 15.53 -44.07 23.59
CA ARG A 70 14.17 -44.47 23.93
C ARG A 70 13.16 -43.94 22.89
N SER A 71 12.14 -44.74 22.59
CA SER A 71 11.05 -44.39 21.68
C SER A 71 9.72 -44.91 22.21
N ASP A 72 8.82 -43.99 22.63
CA ASP A 72 7.55 -44.34 23.28
C ASP A 72 6.37 -43.70 22.55
N ILE A 73 5.21 -44.36 22.68
CA ILE A 73 3.93 -43.81 22.25
C ILE A 73 3.10 -43.53 23.51
N SER A 74 2.72 -42.30 23.71
CA SER A 74 1.82 -41.90 24.78
C SER A 74 0.41 -41.60 24.26
N PHE A 75 -0.58 -42.01 25.05
CA PHE A 75 -2.00 -41.81 24.81
C PHE A 75 -2.52 -40.83 25.86
N GLY A 76 -2.56 -39.51 25.52
CA GLY A 76 -3.16 -38.50 26.31
C GLY A 76 -4.35 -37.86 25.59
N ARG A 77 -4.59 -36.52 25.72
CA ARG A 77 -5.59 -35.79 24.92
C ARG A 77 -5.38 -35.97 23.40
N ARG A 78 -4.14 -36.17 22.97
CA ARG A 78 -3.77 -36.53 21.59
C ARG A 78 -2.73 -37.67 21.65
N ARG A 79 -2.80 -38.62 20.74
CA ARG A 79 -1.79 -39.66 20.53
C ARG A 79 -0.51 -38.97 20.04
N MET A 80 0.63 -39.24 20.70
CA MET A 80 1.93 -38.69 20.30
C MET A 80 3.04 -39.72 20.48
N MET A 81 4.06 -39.62 19.64
CA MET A 81 5.29 -40.40 19.75
C MET A 81 6.41 -39.46 20.24
N THR A 82 7.17 -39.90 21.21
CA THR A 82 8.38 -39.25 21.72
C THR A 82 9.57 -40.18 21.49
N CYS A 83 10.64 -39.61 20.92
CA CYS A 83 11.90 -40.32 20.71
C CYS A 83 12.99 -39.48 21.40
N GLN A 84 13.73 -40.11 22.32
CA GLN A 84 14.85 -39.50 23.02
C GLN A 84 16.15 -39.88 22.34
N ILE A 85 16.96 -38.89 22.00
CA ILE A 85 18.28 -39.05 21.41
C ILE A 85 19.36 -38.44 22.30
N THR A 86 20.57 -38.96 22.26
CA THR A 86 21.74 -38.47 22.99
C THR A 86 22.99 -38.45 22.11
N ASP A 87 23.82 -37.43 22.29
CA ASP A 87 25.16 -37.32 21.73
C ASP A 87 26.27 -37.45 22.80
N GLY A 88 25.90 -37.88 24.03
CA GLY A 88 26.79 -37.94 25.17
C GLY A 88 26.93 -36.63 25.95
N THR A 89 26.49 -35.48 25.39
CA THR A 89 26.52 -34.15 26.09
C THR A 89 25.18 -33.80 26.74
N GLY A 90 24.08 -34.38 26.26
CA GLY A 90 22.74 -34.16 26.76
C GLY A 90 21.73 -35.15 26.19
N VAL A 91 20.45 -34.92 26.52
CA VAL A 91 19.31 -35.70 26.00
C VAL A 91 18.31 -34.74 25.36
N LEU A 92 17.92 -34.98 24.11
CA LEU A 92 16.94 -34.24 23.35
C LEU A 92 15.72 -35.09 23.07
N THR A 93 14.52 -34.54 23.27
CA THR A 93 13.26 -35.20 22.94
C THR A 93 12.75 -34.77 21.59
N LEU A 94 12.62 -35.69 20.63
CA LEU A 94 11.93 -35.50 19.36
C LEU A 94 10.45 -35.87 19.53
N ARG A 95 9.53 -34.98 19.25
CA ARG A 95 8.08 -35.15 19.48
C ARG A 95 7.29 -35.12 18.17
N PHE A 96 6.46 -36.16 17.97
CA PHE A 96 5.63 -36.28 16.76
C PHE A 96 4.16 -36.50 17.15
N PHE A 97 3.27 -35.63 16.68
CA PHE A 97 1.81 -35.78 16.82
C PHE A 97 1.20 -36.58 15.67
N ASN A 98 1.85 -36.56 14.50
CA ASN A 98 1.49 -37.37 13.34
C ASN A 98 2.62 -38.33 13.05
N PHE A 99 2.38 -39.63 13.19
CA PHE A 99 3.38 -40.67 12.97
C PHE A 99 2.71 -41.98 12.51
N ASN A 100 3.48 -42.80 11.80
CA ASN A 100 3.06 -44.12 11.34
C ASN A 100 3.99 -45.24 11.89
N ALA A 101 3.64 -46.48 11.59
CA ALA A 101 4.42 -47.63 12.05
C ALA A 101 5.85 -47.63 11.50
N ALA A 102 6.05 -47.20 10.26
CA ALA A 102 7.38 -47.11 9.65
C ALA A 102 8.28 -46.10 10.39
N MET A 103 7.75 -44.95 10.80
CA MET A 103 8.50 -43.98 11.63
C MET A 103 8.91 -44.58 12.98
N LYS A 104 8.00 -45.29 13.65
CA LYS A 104 8.30 -45.93 14.92
C LYS A 104 9.43 -46.95 14.78
N ASN A 105 9.40 -47.75 13.71
CA ASN A 105 10.42 -48.75 13.46
C ASN A 105 11.77 -48.13 13.08
N SER A 106 11.78 -47.06 12.33
CA SER A 106 13.02 -46.36 11.96
C SER A 106 13.69 -45.62 13.13
N LEU A 107 12.92 -45.18 14.12
CA LEU A 107 13.38 -44.48 15.31
C LEU A 107 13.44 -45.41 16.53
N SER A 108 13.95 -46.66 16.34
CA SER A 108 14.15 -47.64 17.42
C SER A 108 15.46 -47.39 18.16
N PRO A 109 15.57 -47.78 19.44
CA PRO A 109 16.81 -47.66 20.22
C PRO A 109 18.03 -48.27 19.51
N GLY A 110 19.20 -47.61 19.64
CA GLY A 110 20.45 -47.96 18.99
C GLY A 110 20.59 -47.42 17.55
N LYS A 111 19.62 -46.72 17.01
CA LYS A 111 19.71 -46.04 15.70
C LYS A 111 20.29 -44.63 15.84
N HIS A 112 21.18 -44.28 14.91
CA HIS A 112 21.70 -42.93 14.79
C HIS A 112 20.78 -42.06 13.95
N VAL A 113 20.46 -40.86 14.46
CA VAL A 113 19.51 -39.94 13.85
C VAL A 113 20.11 -38.56 13.77
N ILE A 114 20.05 -37.95 12.58
CA ILE A 114 20.24 -36.52 12.40
C ILE A 114 18.86 -35.88 12.38
N ALA A 115 18.63 -34.91 13.26
CA ALA A 115 17.37 -34.20 13.35
C ALA A 115 17.60 -32.68 13.21
N TYR A 116 16.73 -32.03 12.43
CA TYR A 116 16.71 -30.59 12.28
C TYR A 116 15.38 -30.02 12.75
N GLY A 117 15.42 -28.91 13.50
CA GLY A 117 14.24 -28.18 13.93
C GLY A 117 14.54 -27.15 15.01
N GLU A 118 13.50 -26.39 15.40
CA GLU A 118 13.58 -25.41 16.45
C GLU A 118 13.63 -26.07 17.84
N ALA A 119 14.69 -25.84 18.58
CA ALA A 119 14.81 -26.31 19.95
C ALA A 119 13.88 -25.50 20.88
N LYS A 120 13.03 -26.22 21.62
CA LYS A 120 12.08 -25.63 22.60
C LYS A 120 12.37 -26.18 23.99
N ARG A 121 11.90 -25.45 25.00
CA ARG A 121 11.96 -25.95 26.38
C ARG A 121 10.76 -26.83 26.66
N GLY A 122 10.97 -28.12 26.77
CA GLY A 122 9.97 -29.09 27.18
C GLY A 122 9.96 -29.31 28.70
N ASN A 123 9.04 -30.17 29.18
CA ASN A 123 8.92 -30.48 30.62
C ASN A 123 10.10 -31.31 31.17
N THR A 124 10.78 -32.07 30.30
CA THR A 124 11.88 -32.98 30.69
C THR A 124 13.23 -32.57 30.11
N GLY A 125 13.37 -31.37 29.54
CA GLY A 125 14.58 -30.88 28.88
C GLY A 125 14.30 -30.29 27.51
N PRO A 126 15.33 -30.10 26.67
CA PRO A 126 15.14 -29.58 25.31
C PRO A 126 14.32 -30.55 24.47
N GLU A 127 13.44 -30.01 23.64
CA GLU A 127 12.62 -30.79 22.71
C GLU A 127 12.54 -30.13 21.34
N ILE A 128 12.40 -30.91 20.28
CA ILE A 128 12.06 -30.49 18.94
C ILE A 128 10.73 -31.14 18.53
N ILE A 129 9.78 -30.30 18.08
CA ILE A 129 8.45 -30.75 17.68
C ILE A 129 8.43 -30.92 16.16
N HIS A 130 8.05 -32.08 15.68
CA HIS A 130 8.03 -32.44 14.26
C HIS A 130 9.33 -32.13 13.52
N PRO A 131 10.52 -32.63 14.03
CA PRO A 131 11.76 -32.40 13.31
C PRO A 131 11.73 -33.03 11.92
N GLU A 132 12.44 -32.41 10.98
CA GLU A 132 12.95 -33.17 9.83
C GLU A 132 14.06 -34.09 10.31
N TYR A 133 14.02 -35.36 9.96
CA TYR A 133 15.03 -36.32 10.44
C TYR A 133 15.45 -37.30 9.36
N ARG A 134 16.68 -37.80 9.52
CA ARG A 134 17.24 -38.91 8.72
C ARG A 134 17.90 -39.89 9.65
N VAL A 135 17.64 -41.19 9.43
CA VAL A 135 18.30 -42.29 10.14
C VAL A 135 19.46 -42.77 9.30
N HIS A 136 20.62 -42.94 9.89
CA HIS A 136 21.79 -43.51 9.22
C HIS A 136 22.39 -44.68 9.99
N GLY A 137 23.21 -45.53 9.33
CA GLY A 137 23.86 -46.67 9.95
C GLY A 137 25.16 -46.26 10.66
N GLU A 138 25.62 -47.10 11.60
CA GLU A 138 26.77 -46.86 12.51
C GLU A 138 28.11 -46.52 11.82
N ASN A 139 28.28 -46.71 10.53
CA ASN A 139 29.56 -46.52 9.81
C ASN A 139 29.52 -45.50 8.66
N ILE A 140 28.48 -44.72 8.54
CA ILE A 140 28.39 -43.70 7.49
C ILE A 140 28.60 -42.36 8.17
N GLY A 141 29.70 -41.69 7.83
CA GLY A 141 29.95 -40.31 8.29
C GLY A 141 28.79 -39.40 7.91
N VAL A 142 28.48 -38.43 8.78
CA VAL A 142 27.41 -37.45 8.57
C VAL A 142 27.79 -36.56 7.39
N GLU A 143 27.15 -36.74 6.25
CA GLU A 143 27.20 -35.71 5.18
C GLU A 143 26.35 -34.52 5.59
N LEU A 144 27.00 -33.52 6.14
CA LEU A 144 26.40 -32.17 6.35
C LEU A 144 26.17 -31.54 4.99
N GLN A 145 25.20 -30.62 4.96
CA GLN A 145 24.99 -29.86 3.74
C GLN A 145 26.15 -28.85 3.57
N GLU A 146 26.71 -28.80 2.37
CA GLU A 146 27.79 -27.86 2.02
C GLU A 146 27.29 -26.41 1.85
N SER A 147 25.97 -26.23 1.70
CA SER A 147 25.32 -24.94 1.52
C SER A 147 24.14 -24.79 2.47
N LEU A 148 23.75 -23.54 2.73
CA LEU A 148 22.54 -23.24 3.47
C LEU A 148 21.30 -23.79 2.76
N THR A 149 20.34 -24.26 3.54
CA THR A 149 19.10 -24.85 3.01
C THR A 149 18.07 -23.76 2.72
N PRO A 150 17.66 -23.56 1.46
CA PRO A 150 16.66 -22.58 1.11
C PRO A 150 15.24 -23.04 1.51
N VAL A 151 14.42 -22.08 1.95
CA VAL A 151 12.99 -22.25 2.22
C VAL A 151 12.22 -21.37 1.24
N TYR A 152 11.42 -22.01 0.37
CA TYR A 152 10.70 -21.34 -0.71
C TYR A 152 9.25 -21.01 -0.34
N PRO A 153 8.63 -19.98 -0.96
CA PRO A 153 7.19 -19.81 -0.95
C PRO A 153 6.52 -21.08 -1.51
N THR A 154 5.47 -21.56 -0.86
CA THR A 154 4.73 -22.75 -1.32
C THR A 154 3.22 -22.54 -1.19
N THR A 155 2.47 -23.34 -1.94
CA THR A 155 1.03 -23.46 -1.81
C THR A 155 0.64 -24.85 -1.31
N GLU A 156 -0.61 -25.04 -0.94
CA GLU A 156 -1.12 -26.30 -0.46
C GLU A 156 -0.87 -27.44 -1.47
N GLY A 157 -0.29 -28.53 -0.98
CA GLY A 157 0.02 -29.73 -1.76
C GLY A 157 1.39 -29.77 -2.45
N ILE A 158 2.26 -28.75 -2.25
CA ILE A 158 3.67 -28.77 -2.68
C ILE A 158 4.58 -28.74 -1.43
N ARG A 159 5.47 -29.72 -1.31
CA ARG A 159 6.42 -29.81 -0.19
C ARG A 159 7.74 -29.14 -0.51
N GLN A 160 8.40 -28.56 0.51
CA GLN A 160 9.73 -27.93 0.40
C GLN A 160 10.76 -28.86 -0.26
N ALA A 161 10.81 -30.13 0.16
CA ALA A 161 11.72 -31.11 -0.42
C ALA A 161 11.50 -31.32 -1.93
N THR A 162 10.25 -31.26 -2.40
CA THR A 162 9.94 -31.35 -3.82
C THR A 162 10.44 -30.15 -4.60
N LEU A 163 10.19 -28.91 -4.09
CA LEU A 163 10.67 -27.69 -4.71
C LEU A 163 12.20 -27.64 -4.79
N ARG A 164 12.89 -27.95 -3.68
CA ARG A 164 14.36 -28.04 -3.66
C ARG A 164 14.87 -28.98 -4.75
N LYS A 165 14.30 -30.20 -4.87
CA LYS A 165 14.68 -31.17 -5.88
C LYS A 165 14.45 -30.68 -7.32
N LEU A 166 13.36 -29.97 -7.56
CA LEU A 166 13.08 -29.40 -8.89
C LEU A 166 14.03 -28.26 -9.22
N ILE A 167 14.33 -27.40 -8.24
CA ILE A 167 15.28 -26.30 -8.41
C ILE A 167 16.70 -26.81 -8.63
N ASP A 168 17.10 -27.92 -7.96
CA ASP A 168 18.40 -28.55 -8.22
C ASP A 168 18.54 -29.02 -9.65
N GLN A 169 17.50 -29.63 -10.21
CA GLN A 169 17.47 -29.99 -11.61
C GLN A 169 17.51 -28.77 -12.54
N ALA A 170 16.79 -27.69 -12.17
CA ALA A 170 16.81 -26.45 -12.94
C ALA A 170 18.17 -25.75 -12.91
N LEU A 171 18.85 -25.73 -11.75
CA LEU A 171 20.23 -25.20 -11.62
C LEU A 171 21.22 -25.97 -12.50
N ALA A 172 21.14 -27.31 -12.52
CA ALA A 172 21.98 -28.12 -13.40
C ALA A 172 21.74 -27.85 -14.89
N MET A 173 20.58 -27.29 -15.27
CA MET A 173 20.33 -26.89 -16.65
C MET A 173 21.04 -25.59 -17.03
N LEU A 174 21.48 -24.76 -16.09
CA LEU A 174 22.28 -23.56 -16.38
C LEU A 174 23.62 -23.89 -17.06
N ASP A 175 24.14 -25.10 -16.88
CA ASP A 175 25.38 -25.56 -17.53
C ASP A 175 25.20 -25.82 -19.04
N THR A 176 23.99 -26.06 -19.49
CA THR A 176 23.68 -26.50 -20.87
C THR A 176 22.70 -25.60 -21.62
N CYS A 177 21.87 -24.85 -20.89
CA CYS A 177 20.88 -23.91 -21.40
C CYS A 177 21.26 -22.49 -21.00
N VAL A 178 20.65 -21.49 -21.63
CA VAL A 178 20.97 -20.08 -21.41
C VAL A 178 19.82 -19.38 -20.72
N ILE A 179 20.11 -18.68 -19.63
CA ILE A 179 19.25 -17.60 -19.14
C ILE A 179 19.75 -16.30 -19.77
N ALA A 180 18.88 -15.60 -20.51
CA ALA A 180 19.30 -14.44 -21.27
C ALA A 180 19.78 -13.30 -20.35
N GLU A 181 20.96 -12.73 -20.64
CA GLU A 181 21.37 -11.45 -20.05
C GLU A 181 20.59 -10.32 -20.75
N LEU A 182 19.73 -9.65 -20.01
CA LEU A 182 18.86 -8.60 -20.53
C LEU A 182 19.36 -7.18 -20.24
N LEU A 183 20.40 -7.04 -19.42
CA LEU A 183 21.08 -5.76 -19.26
C LEU A 183 22.13 -5.56 -20.36
N PRO A 184 22.22 -4.36 -20.95
CA PRO A 184 23.30 -4.02 -21.86
C PRO A 184 24.67 -4.24 -21.22
N ILE A 185 25.67 -4.54 -22.04
CA ILE A 185 27.00 -4.93 -21.57
C ILE A 185 27.68 -3.85 -20.71
N GLU A 186 27.37 -2.58 -20.96
CA GLU A 186 27.90 -1.44 -20.19
C GLU A 186 27.40 -1.44 -18.75
N LEU A 187 26.20 -1.97 -18.51
CA LEU A 187 25.57 -2.05 -17.20
C LEU A 187 25.87 -3.39 -16.52
N SER A 188 25.90 -4.49 -17.28
CA SER A 188 26.08 -5.83 -16.72
C SER A 188 27.52 -6.09 -16.27
N ARG A 189 28.53 -5.46 -16.90
CA ARG A 189 29.97 -5.66 -16.59
C ARG A 189 30.35 -5.38 -15.12
N SER A 190 29.68 -4.46 -14.47
CA SER A 190 29.94 -4.11 -13.06
C SER A 190 29.18 -4.97 -12.06
N LEU A 191 28.33 -5.86 -12.54
CA LEU A 191 27.47 -6.70 -11.72
C LEU A 191 27.92 -8.16 -11.80
N ILE A 192 27.61 -8.94 -10.78
CA ILE A 192 27.72 -10.39 -10.82
C ILE A 192 26.84 -10.93 -11.95
N SER A 193 27.29 -12.00 -12.64
CA SER A 193 26.54 -12.59 -13.73
C SER A 193 25.19 -13.14 -13.24
N LEU A 194 24.15 -13.11 -14.11
CA LEU A 194 22.82 -13.59 -13.74
C LEU A 194 22.81 -15.07 -13.33
N PRO A 195 23.47 -16.00 -14.07
CA PRO A 195 23.57 -17.41 -13.65
C PRO A 195 24.24 -17.59 -12.28
N GLU A 196 25.33 -16.85 -12.03
CA GLU A 196 26.05 -16.91 -10.75
C GLU A 196 25.22 -16.36 -9.60
N ALA A 197 24.49 -15.25 -9.81
CA ALA A 197 23.57 -14.69 -8.83
C ALA A 197 22.46 -15.68 -8.45
N ILE A 198 21.84 -16.32 -9.44
CA ILE A 198 20.80 -17.34 -9.26
C ILE A 198 21.38 -18.53 -8.49
N HIS A 199 22.53 -19.06 -8.92
CA HIS A 199 23.16 -20.19 -8.25
C HIS A 199 23.46 -19.88 -6.78
N THR A 200 24.07 -18.70 -6.50
CA THR A 200 24.39 -18.27 -5.13
C THR A 200 23.15 -18.14 -4.25
N LEU A 201 22.04 -17.61 -4.78
CA LEU A 201 20.81 -17.44 -3.98
C LEU A 201 20.08 -18.77 -3.72
N HIS A 202 20.19 -19.74 -4.60
CA HIS A 202 19.60 -21.07 -4.38
C HIS A 202 20.52 -22.01 -3.59
N ARG A 203 21.84 -21.79 -3.62
CA ARG A 203 22.87 -22.59 -2.98
C ARG A 203 23.93 -21.71 -2.32
N PRO A 204 23.53 -20.90 -1.30
CA PRO A 204 24.50 -20.04 -0.65
C PRO A 204 25.52 -20.88 0.12
N PRO A 205 26.83 -20.61 -0.05
CA PRO A 205 27.87 -21.35 0.65
C PRO A 205 27.75 -21.18 2.17
N ALA A 206 28.28 -22.14 2.93
CA ALA A 206 28.14 -22.17 4.39
C ALA A 206 28.77 -20.97 5.13
N ASP A 207 29.75 -20.33 4.51
CA ASP A 207 30.47 -19.16 5.04
C ASP A 207 29.84 -17.80 4.66
N ILE A 208 28.75 -17.80 3.87
CA ILE A 208 28.07 -16.57 3.49
C ILE A 208 27.52 -15.84 4.73
N GLN A 209 27.62 -14.53 4.74
CA GLN A 209 27.03 -13.72 5.80
C GLN A 209 25.50 -13.65 5.61
N LEU A 210 24.76 -14.45 6.36
CA LEU A 210 23.29 -14.48 6.33
C LEU A 210 22.68 -13.10 6.50
N PHE A 211 23.25 -12.27 7.37
CA PHE A 211 22.79 -10.90 7.58
C PHE A 211 22.79 -10.06 6.29
N ASP A 212 23.80 -10.22 5.44
CA ASP A 212 23.86 -9.47 4.18
C ASP A 212 22.80 -9.93 3.18
N LEU A 213 22.45 -11.24 3.18
CA LEU A 213 21.33 -11.76 2.41
C LEU A 213 19.99 -11.25 2.93
N GLU A 214 19.77 -11.27 4.24
CA GLU A 214 18.53 -10.78 4.86
C GLU A 214 18.33 -9.28 4.65
N GLN A 215 19.43 -8.51 4.63
CA GLN A 215 19.41 -7.07 4.40
C GLN A 215 19.43 -6.66 2.91
N GLY A 216 19.38 -7.60 1.98
CA GLY A 216 19.44 -7.29 0.54
C GLY A 216 20.78 -6.71 0.06
N LYS A 217 21.85 -6.86 0.86
CA LYS A 217 23.17 -6.26 0.56
C LYS A 217 24.09 -7.14 -0.26
N HIS A 218 23.81 -8.45 -0.28
CA HIS A 218 24.65 -9.39 -1.03
C HIS A 218 24.60 -9.09 -2.53
N PRO A 219 25.76 -9.11 -3.26
CA PRO A 219 25.81 -8.76 -4.70
C PRO A 219 24.84 -9.56 -5.56
N ALA A 220 24.67 -10.86 -5.30
CA ALA A 220 23.75 -11.72 -6.01
C ALA A 220 22.28 -11.27 -5.85
N GLN A 221 21.91 -10.85 -4.65
CA GLN A 221 20.56 -10.36 -4.38
C GLN A 221 20.34 -8.97 -4.98
N ARG A 222 21.31 -8.07 -4.85
CA ARG A 222 21.28 -6.74 -5.47
C ARG A 222 21.16 -6.81 -6.98
N ARG A 223 21.77 -7.83 -7.61
CA ARG A 223 21.65 -8.09 -9.05
C ARG A 223 20.19 -8.31 -9.48
N LEU A 224 19.45 -9.14 -8.76
CA LEU A 224 18.05 -9.45 -9.07
C LEU A 224 17.10 -8.32 -8.65
N ILE A 225 17.35 -7.67 -7.51
CA ILE A 225 16.62 -6.48 -7.07
C ILE A 225 16.69 -5.38 -8.15
N MET A 226 17.89 -5.14 -8.71
CA MET A 226 18.08 -4.15 -9.77
C MET A 226 17.23 -4.49 -11.01
N GLU A 227 17.24 -5.74 -11.49
CA GLU A 227 16.42 -6.15 -12.63
C GLU A 227 14.93 -5.99 -12.38
N GLU A 228 14.44 -6.41 -11.22
CA GLU A 228 13.01 -6.32 -10.89
C GLU A 228 12.56 -4.85 -10.79
N LEU A 229 13.32 -4.01 -10.09
CA LEU A 229 13.02 -2.58 -10.00
C LEU A 229 13.08 -1.88 -11.36
N LEU A 230 14.04 -2.27 -12.21
CA LEU A 230 14.13 -1.78 -13.59
C LEU A 230 12.92 -2.17 -14.41
N ALA A 231 12.49 -3.44 -14.35
CA ALA A 231 11.32 -3.93 -15.06
C ALA A 231 10.05 -3.16 -14.66
N HIS A 232 9.87 -2.90 -13.35
CA HIS A 232 8.76 -2.08 -12.86
C HIS A 232 8.81 -0.65 -13.37
N ASN A 233 9.97 0.01 -13.29
CA ASN A 233 10.13 1.38 -13.81
C ASN A 233 9.94 1.45 -15.33
N LEU A 234 10.49 0.50 -16.07
CA LEU A 234 10.31 0.41 -17.52
C LEU A 234 8.86 0.19 -17.93
N SER A 235 8.13 -0.67 -17.20
CA SER A 235 6.69 -0.87 -17.40
C SER A 235 5.92 0.46 -17.24
N MET A 236 6.24 1.25 -16.22
CA MET A 236 5.61 2.55 -16.01
C MET A 236 5.99 3.58 -17.09
N LEU A 237 7.26 3.60 -17.51
CA LEU A 237 7.70 4.44 -18.62
C LEU A 237 7.01 4.07 -19.94
N ALA A 238 6.76 2.77 -20.18
CA ALA A 238 6.03 2.30 -21.36
C ALA A 238 4.56 2.77 -21.32
N VAL A 239 3.89 2.66 -20.17
CA VAL A 239 2.51 3.18 -19.97
C VAL A 239 2.48 4.69 -20.21
N ARG A 240 3.46 5.43 -19.66
CA ARG A 240 3.58 6.87 -19.87
C ARG A 240 3.81 7.23 -21.35
N ALA A 241 4.69 6.53 -22.04
CA ALA A 241 4.94 6.73 -23.46
C ALA A 241 3.70 6.46 -24.31
N GLY A 242 2.93 5.42 -23.93
CA GLY A 242 1.62 5.14 -24.52
C GLY A 242 0.64 6.31 -24.31
N ALA A 243 0.55 6.84 -23.11
CA ALA A 243 -0.29 8.01 -22.80
C ALA A 243 0.14 9.26 -23.58
N GLN A 244 1.46 9.47 -23.76
CA GLN A 244 1.99 10.59 -24.55
C GLN A 244 1.79 10.45 -26.06
N SER A 245 1.41 9.27 -26.58
CA SER A 245 1.02 9.09 -27.99
C SER A 245 -0.33 9.71 -28.32
N TYR A 246 -1.17 9.96 -27.32
CA TYR A 246 -2.43 10.67 -27.49
C TYR A 246 -2.20 12.18 -27.63
N ARG A 247 -3.11 12.83 -28.32
CA ARG A 247 -3.05 14.29 -28.51
C ARG A 247 -3.86 15.01 -27.44
N ALA A 248 -3.34 16.12 -26.94
CA ALA A 248 -4.08 17.06 -26.10
C ALA A 248 -4.03 18.44 -26.72
N GLN A 249 -5.01 19.27 -26.40
CA GLN A 249 -5.00 20.66 -26.82
C GLN A 249 -4.05 21.45 -25.93
N PRO A 250 -3.00 22.08 -26.47
CA PRO A 250 -2.12 22.95 -25.70
C PRO A 250 -2.89 24.15 -25.14
N LEU A 251 -2.75 24.36 -23.83
CA LEU A 251 -3.37 25.49 -23.13
C LEU A 251 -2.27 26.50 -22.78
N LEU A 252 -2.09 27.51 -23.61
CA LEU A 252 -1.04 28.51 -23.50
C LEU A 252 -1.29 29.46 -22.30
N ALA A 253 -0.30 30.30 -21.96
CA ALA A 253 -0.42 31.23 -20.86
C ALA A 253 -1.52 32.28 -21.16
N GLU A 254 -2.46 32.43 -20.23
CA GLU A 254 -3.46 33.51 -20.18
C GLU A 254 -3.51 34.01 -18.73
N GLU A 255 -3.12 35.26 -18.53
CA GLU A 255 -2.91 35.81 -17.20
C GLU A 255 -4.08 36.64 -16.69
N GLN A 256 -4.95 37.17 -17.59
CA GLN A 256 -5.97 38.13 -17.21
C GLN A 256 -7.01 37.53 -16.26
N LEU A 257 -7.53 36.34 -16.57
CA LEU A 257 -8.52 35.68 -15.75
C LEU A 257 -7.92 35.22 -14.42
N LYS A 258 -6.66 34.70 -14.44
CA LYS A 258 -5.91 34.28 -13.26
C LYS A 258 -5.66 35.47 -12.31
N GLN A 259 -5.26 36.65 -12.82
CA GLN A 259 -5.03 37.84 -12.00
C GLN A 259 -6.34 38.35 -11.37
N ARG A 260 -7.44 38.37 -12.13
CA ARG A 260 -8.76 38.71 -11.59
C ARG A 260 -9.18 37.77 -10.46
N PHE A 261 -8.95 36.50 -10.62
CA PHE A 261 -9.23 35.50 -9.59
C PHE A 261 -8.39 35.71 -8.34
N LEU A 262 -7.06 35.85 -8.48
CA LEU A 262 -6.15 36.06 -7.35
C LEU A 262 -6.47 37.39 -6.60
N ALA A 263 -6.88 38.44 -7.30
CA ALA A 263 -7.28 39.68 -6.68
C ALA A 263 -8.59 39.59 -5.87
N ALA A 264 -9.47 38.65 -6.23
CA ALA A 264 -10.74 38.43 -5.52
C ALA A 264 -10.59 37.52 -4.28
N LEU A 265 -9.46 36.86 -4.11
CA LEU A 265 -9.23 35.97 -2.96
C LEU A 265 -8.88 36.78 -1.69
N PRO A 266 -9.38 36.36 -0.50
CA PRO A 266 -9.04 37.02 0.77
C PRO A 266 -7.66 36.65 1.31
N PHE A 267 -6.87 35.85 0.56
CA PHE A 267 -5.55 35.36 0.93
C PHE A 267 -4.65 35.21 -0.30
N THR A 268 -3.35 35.13 -0.09
CA THR A 268 -2.36 34.89 -1.15
C THR A 268 -1.90 33.41 -1.16
N PRO A 269 -1.68 32.81 -2.36
CA PRO A 269 -1.12 31.47 -2.46
C PRO A 269 0.27 31.38 -1.82
N THR A 270 0.56 30.24 -1.16
CA THR A 270 1.90 29.97 -0.61
C THR A 270 2.91 29.74 -1.74
N ARG A 271 4.21 29.80 -1.40
CA ARG A 271 5.29 29.52 -2.39
C ARG A 271 5.18 28.11 -2.97
N ALA A 272 4.86 27.11 -2.13
CA ALA A 272 4.66 25.74 -2.58
C ALA A 272 3.47 25.63 -3.56
N GLN A 273 2.36 26.28 -3.29
CA GLN A 273 1.20 26.32 -4.19
C GLN A 273 1.55 27.00 -5.52
N GLN A 274 2.26 28.11 -5.50
CA GLN A 274 2.70 28.82 -6.71
C GLN A 274 3.64 27.95 -7.56
N ARG A 275 4.59 27.27 -6.93
CA ARG A 275 5.50 26.32 -7.60
C ARG A 275 4.71 25.21 -8.29
N VAL A 276 3.80 24.56 -7.58
CA VAL A 276 2.99 23.46 -8.13
C VAL A 276 2.09 23.93 -9.27
N VAL A 277 1.50 25.13 -9.16
CA VAL A 277 0.72 25.73 -10.25
C VAL A 277 1.60 25.96 -11.47
N ALA A 278 2.82 26.46 -11.33
CA ALA A 278 3.74 26.68 -12.44
C ALA A 278 4.12 25.35 -13.14
N GLU A 279 4.35 24.28 -12.39
CA GLU A 279 4.59 22.94 -12.93
C GLU A 279 3.40 22.42 -13.76
N ILE A 280 2.17 22.59 -13.26
CA ILE A 280 0.93 22.21 -13.96
C ILE A 280 0.76 23.04 -15.22
N GLU A 281 0.92 24.35 -15.11
CA GLU A 281 0.77 25.28 -16.24
C GLU A 281 1.78 24.98 -17.36
N GLN A 282 3.01 24.59 -17.01
CA GLN A 282 4.01 24.17 -17.98
C GLN A 282 3.59 22.88 -18.70
N ASP A 283 3.11 21.87 -17.96
CA ASP A 283 2.65 20.62 -18.57
C ASP A 283 1.47 20.80 -19.51
N MET A 284 0.54 21.70 -19.15
CA MET A 284 -0.63 21.98 -19.97
C MET A 284 -0.31 22.69 -21.31
N THR A 285 0.93 23.14 -21.51
CA THR A 285 1.37 23.71 -22.80
C THR A 285 1.73 22.65 -23.83
N HIS A 286 1.88 21.39 -23.44
CA HIS A 286 2.27 20.32 -24.35
C HIS A 286 1.08 19.88 -25.23
N ASN A 287 1.41 19.27 -26.36
CA ASN A 287 0.42 18.70 -27.31
C ASN A 287 0.00 17.26 -26.97
N PHE A 288 0.36 16.77 -25.80
CA PHE A 288 -0.04 15.49 -25.22
C PHE A 288 -0.65 15.70 -23.84
N PRO A 289 -1.48 14.77 -23.37
CA PRO A 289 -2.16 14.93 -22.08
C PRO A 289 -1.19 15.01 -20.89
N MET A 290 -1.34 16.03 -20.06
CA MET A 290 -0.73 16.04 -18.74
C MET A 290 -1.34 14.94 -17.89
N MET A 291 -0.53 14.18 -17.17
CA MET A 291 -0.94 13.23 -16.14
C MET A 291 -0.16 13.54 -14.86
N ARG A 292 -0.77 14.30 -13.94
CA ARG A 292 -0.06 14.80 -12.75
C ARG A 292 -0.80 14.51 -11.46
N LEU A 293 -0.04 14.04 -10.46
CA LEU A 293 -0.50 13.81 -9.08
C LEU A 293 -0.06 14.97 -8.18
N ILE A 294 -1.03 15.65 -7.55
CA ILE A 294 -0.77 16.60 -6.47
C ILE A 294 -0.88 15.89 -5.13
N GLN A 295 0.19 15.92 -4.37
CA GLN A 295 0.22 15.47 -2.99
C GLN A 295 0.33 16.66 -2.05
N GLY A 296 -0.37 16.58 -0.94
CA GLY A 296 -0.28 17.59 0.10
C GLY A 296 -1.14 17.18 1.29
N ASP A 297 -0.74 17.60 2.45
CA ASP A 297 -1.45 17.29 3.69
C ASP A 297 -2.89 17.82 3.68
N VAL A 298 -3.71 17.36 4.61
CA VAL A 298 -5.07 17.87 4.80
C VAL A 298 -5.01 19.37 5.05
N GLY A 299 -5.73 20.15 4.22
CA GLY A 299 -5.75 21.62 4.32
C GLY A 299 -4.52 22.34 3.76
N SER A 300 -3.67 21.69 2.97
CA SER A 300 -2.56 22.35 2.24
C SER A 300 -3.01 23.26 1.08
N GLY A 301 -4.32 23.29 0.78
CA GLY A 301 -4.89 24.14 -0.26
C GLY A 301 -4.82 23.54 -1.68
N LYS A 302 -4.86 22.23 -1.82
CA LYS A 302 -4.95 21.52 -3.12
C LYS A 302 -6.09 22.05 -4.00
N THR A 303 -7.23 22.38 -3.41
CA THR A 303 -8.40 22.93 -4.11
C THR A 303 -8.10 24.27 -4.80
N LEU A 304 -7.25 25.12 -4.19
CA LEU A 304 -6.81 26.36 -4.81
C LEU A 304 -5.95 26.11 -6.05
N VAL A 305 -5.03 25.15 -5.95
CA VAL A 305 -4.17 24.73 -7.08
C VAL A 305 -5.02 24.17 -8.21
N ALA A 306 -6.02 23.36 -7.88
CA ALA A 306 -6.99 22.84 -8.86
C ALA A 306 -7.81 23.96 -9.52
N ALA A 307 -8.21 24.99 -8.77
CA ALA A 307 -8.92 26.13 -9.31
C ALA A 307 -8.06 26.93 -10.31
N LEU A 308 -6.79 27.16 -10.00
CA LEU A 308 -5.86 27.85 -10.89
C LEU A 308 -5.59 27.05 -12.17
N ALA A 309 -5.48 25.72 -12.08
CA ALA A 309 -5.39 24.84 -13.24
C ALA A 309 -6.69 24.89 -14.09
N ALA A 310 -7.86 24.88 -13.43
CA ALA A 310 -9.17 24.96 -14.09
C ALA A 310 -9.32 26.29 -14.85
N LEU A 311 -8.94 27.41 -14.25
CA LEU A 311 -9.01 28.73 -14.89
C LEU A 311 -8.23 28.80 -16.20
N ARG A 312 -7.10 28.09 -16.30
CA ARG A 312 -6.31 28.04 -17.53
C ARG A 312 -7.09 27.36 -18.67
N ALA A 313 -7.78 26.26 -18.40
CA ALA A 313 -8.63 25.61 -19.40
C ALA A 313 -9.86 26.49 -19.77
N ILE A 314 -10.49 27.08 -18.76
CA ILE A 314 -11.67 27.94 -18.94
C ILE A 314 -11.33 29.20 -19.75
N ALA A 315 -10.15 29.80 -19.55
CA ALA A 315 -9.68 30.94 -20.31
C ALA A 315 -9.56 30.66 -21.82
N HIS A 316 -9.42 29.39 -22.22
CA HIS A 316 -9.43 28.94 -23.60
C HIS A 316 -10.83 28.52 -24.10
N GLY A 317 -11.91 28.86 -23.37
CA GLY A 317 -13.28 28.47 -23.70
C GLY A 317 -13.52 26.96 -23.58
N LYS A 318 -12.72 26.26 -22.76
CA LYS A 318 -12.82 24.81 -22.54
C LYS A 318 -13.48 24.48 -21.22
N GLN A 319 -14.06 23.27 -21.16
CA GLN A 319 -14.69 22.77 -19.95
C GLN A 319 -13.70 22.02 -19.05
N VAL A 320 -14.00 22.04 -17.75
CA VAL A 320 -13.30 21.33 -16.70
C VAL A 320 -14.27 20.43 -15.94
N ALA A 321 -13.89 19.18 -15.70
CA ALA A 321 -14.65 18.25 -14.86
C ALA A 321 -13.88 17.97 -13.56
N LEU A 322 -14.52 18.14 -12.40
CA LEU A 322 -13.98 17.76 -11.10
C LEU A 322 -14.81 16.64 -10.51
N MET A 323 -14.18 15.52 -10.27
CA MET A 323 -14.79 14.33 -9.70
C MET A 323 -14.37 14.15 -8.23
N ALA A 324 -15.34 13.95 -7.36
CA ALA A 324 -15.14 13.59 -5.95
C ALA A 324 -15.81 12.25 -5.61
N PRO A 325 -15.27 11.49 -4.63
CA PRO A 325 -15.74 10.12 -4.34
C PRO A 325 -17.11 10.05 -3.69
N THR A 326 -17.54 11.12 -3.01
CA THR A 326 -18.84 11.17 -2.32
C THR A 326 -19.62 12.42 -2.72
N GLU A 327 -20.95 12.33 -2.64
CA GLU A 327 -21.82 13.48 -2.93
C GLU A 327 -21.56 14.68 -2.01
N LEU A 328 -21.25 14.42 -0.74
CA LEU A 328 -20.97 15.47 0.23
C LEU A 328 -19.68 16.23 -0.14
N LEU A 329 -18.61 15.52 -0.51
CA LEU A 329 -17.36 16.17 -0.92
C LEU A 329 -17.52 16.90 -2.26
N ALA A 330 -18.24 16.30 -3.20
CA ALA A 330 -18.54 16.93 -4.48
C ALA A 330 -19.37 18.22 -4.27
N GLU A 331 -20.36 18.23 -3.37
CA GLU A 331 -21.15 19.42 -3.03
C GLU A 331 -20.28 20.54 -2.39
N GLN A 332 -19.34 20.17 -1.53
CA GLN A 332 -18.39 21.12 -0.95
C GLN A 332 -17.52 21.76 -2.02
N HIS A 333 -16.98 20.95 -2.93
CA HIS A 333 -16.24 21.47 -4.07
C HIS A 333 -17.11 22.39 -4.93
N ALA A 334 -18.34 21.96 -5.27
CA ALA A 334 -19.24 22.79 -6.07
C ALA A 334 -19.52 24.14 -5.40
N ASN A 335 -19.78 24.16 -4.10
CA ASN A 335 -20.03 25.40 -3.36
C ASN A 335 -18.77 26.29 -3.31
N THR A 336 -17.59 25.72 -3.09
CA THR A 336 -16.33 26.46 -3.10
C THR A 336 -16.05 27.06 -4.47
N PHE A 337 -16.20 26.27 -5.53
CA PHE A 337 -15.97 26.75 -6.89
C PHE A 337 -16.99 27.76 -7.35
N ARG A 338 -18.27 27.62 -6.99
CA ARG A 338 -19.28 28.68 -7.23
C ARG A 338 -18.90 29.97 -6.55
N GLN A 339 -18.56 29.91 -5.28
CA GLN A 339 -18.14 31.09 -4.51
C GLN A 339 -16.94 31.81 -5.14
N TRP A 340 -16.04 31.07 -5.80
CA TRP A 340 -14.85 31.61 -6.42
C TRP A 340 -15.04 32.03 -7.89
N LEU A 341 -15.83 31.29 -8.66
CA LEU A 341 -15.91 31.46 -10.12
C LEU A 341 -17.13 32.27 -10.58
N GLU A 342 -18.29 32.18 -9.91
CA GLU A 342 -19.49 32.92 -10.30
C GLU A 342 -19.28 34.46 -10.25
N PRO A 343 -18.53 35.05 -9.28
CA PRO A 343 -18.21 36.48 -9.32
C PRO A 343 -17.37 36.89 -10.53
N LEU A 344 -16.72 35.94 -11.20
CA LEU A 344 -15.97 36.19 -12.44
C LEU A 344 -16.82 36.00 -13.69
N GLY A 345 -18.11 35.65 -13.54
CA GLY A 345 -19.03 35.39 -14.65
C GLY A 345 -18.93 33.94 -15.21
N LEU A 346 -18.36 33.02 -14.43
CA LEU A 346 -18.15 31.61 -14.84
C LEU A 346 -19.16 30.70 -14.14
N GLU A 347 -19.93 29.95 -14.90
CA GLU A 347 -20.97 29.07 -14.35
C GLU A 347 -20.40 27.71 -13.93
N VAL A 348 -20.81 27.23 -12.73
CA VAL A 348 -20.40 25.94 -12.16
C VAL A 348 -21.60 24.98 -12.11
N GLY A 349 -21.54 23.94 -12.89
CA GLY A 349 -22.53 22.86 -12.94
C GLY A 349 -22.35 21.82 -11.87
N TRP A 350 -23.45 21.12 -11.57
CA TRP A 350 -23.50 20.09 -10.56
C TRP A 350 -24.13 18.81 -11.12
N LEU A 351 -23.42 17.68 -11.04
CA LEU A 351 -23.91 16.37 -11.46
C LEU A 351 -23.69 15.31 -10.36
N ALA A 352 -24.77 14.95 -9.65
CA ALA A 352 -24.74 13.91 -8.63
C ALA A 352 -25.78 12.82 -8.91
N GLY A 353 -25.58 11.62 -8.32
CA GLY A 353 -26.42 10.46 -8.56
C GLY A 353 -27.88 10.63 -8.13
N LYS A 354 -28.15 11.47 -7.10
CA LYS A 354 -29.50 11.72 -6.57
C LYS A 354 -30.35 12.71 -7.36
N GLN A 355 -29.76 13.50 -8.25
CA GLN A 355 -30.52 14.38 -9.10
C GLN A 355 -31.38 13.56 -10.08
N LYS A 356 -32.69 13.83 -10.13
CA LYS A 356 -33.65 13.16 -10.99
C LYS A 356 -34.53 14.15 -11.73
N GLY A 357 -35.11 13.72 -12.85
CA GLY A 357 -36.12 14.49 -13.57
C GLY A 357 -35.58 15.72 -14.31
N LYS A 358 -36.42 16.77 -14.40
CA LYS A 358 -36.15 17.97 -15.22
C LYS A 358 -34.88 18.73 -14.82
N ALA A 359 -34.56 18.78 -13.52
CA ALA A 359 -33.37 19.47 -13.04
C ALA A 359 -32.07 18.81 -13.52
N ARG A 360 -32.04 17.48 -13.57
CA ARG A 360 -30.90 16.73 -14.11
C ARG A 360 -30.73 16.95 -15.61
N LEU A 361 -31.83 16.88 -16.37
CA LEU A 361 -31.82 17.10 -17.82
C LEU A 361 -31.33 18.52 -18.16
N ALA A 362 -31.82 19.54 -17.46
CA ALA A 362 -31.35 20.92 -17.63
C ALA A 362 -29.84 21.08 -17.38
N GLN A 363 -29.29 20.42 -16.33
CA GLN A 363 -27.86 20.42 -16.08
C GLN A 363 -27.06 19.69 -17.18
N GLN A 364 -27.57 18.56 -17.66
CA GLN A 364 -26.94 17.81 -18.76
C GLN A 364 -26.94 18.65 -20.07
N GLU A 365 -28.00 19.33 -20.37
CA GLU A 365 -28.09 20.25 -21.50
C GLU A 365 -27.15 21.44 -21.39
N ALA A 366 -27.04 22.03 -20.18
CA ALA A 366 -26.13 23.14 -19.92
C ALA A 366 -24.64 22.70 -20.04
N VAL A 367 -24.33 21.48 -19.66
CA VAL A 367 -22.99 20.89 -19.86
C VAL A 367 -22.73 20.63 -21.34
N ALA A 368 -23.69 20.00 -22.05
CA ALA A 368 -23.55 19.65 -23.47
C ALA A 368 -23.45 20.90 -24.36
N SER A 369 -24.12 21.99 -23.99
CA SER A 369 -24.09 23.26 -24.77
C SER A 369 -22.82 24.08 -24.52
N GLY A 370 -21.98 23.72 -23.53
CA GLY A 370 -20.81 24.52 -23.14
C GLY A 370 -21.13 25.75 -22.30
N GLN A 371 -22.39 25.95 -21.88
CA GLN A 371 -22.78 27.05 -21.00
C GLN A 371 -22.05 26.98 -19.65
N VAL A 372 -21.86 25.78 -19.12
CA VAL A 372 -21.16 25.53 -17.87
C VAL A 372 -19.66 25.37 -18.13
N SER A 373 -18.84 26.21 -17.52
CA SER A 373 -17.39 26.19 -17.68
C SER A 373 -16.72 25.08 -16.84
N MET A 374 -17.26 24.81 -15.65
CA MET A 374 -16.78 23.78 -14.73
C MET A 374 -17.92 22.92 -14.23
N VAL A 375 -17.73 21.61 -14.29
CA VAL A 375 -18.69 20.61 -13.80
C VAL A 375 -18.11 19.88 -12.61
N VAL A 376 -18.80 19.92 -11.48
CA VAL A 376 -18.41 19.18 -10.27
C VAL A 376 -19.42 18.06 -10.02
N GLY A 377 -18.95 16.88 -9.71
CA GLY A 377 -19.87 15.76 -9.46
C GLY A 377 -19.19 14.50 -8.94
N THR A 378 -19.97 13.42 -8.96
CA THR A 378 -19.52 12.08 -8.58
C THR A 378 -19.38 11.19 -9.83
N HIS A 379 -19.32 9.88 -9.66
CA HIS A 379 -19.36 8.90 -10.74
C HIS A 379 -20.55 9.07 -11.71
N ALA A 380 -21.55 9.86 -11.34
CA ALA A 380 -22.68 10.20 -12.23
C ALA A 380 -22.24 10.91 -13.53
N MET A 381 -21.05 11.52 -13.54
CA MET A 381 -20.45 12.13 -14.74
C MET A 381 -20.03 11.11 -15.81
N PHE A 382 -19.83 9.84 -15.44
CA PHE A 382 -19.47 8.76 -16.39
C PHE A 382 -20.65 8.24 -17.21
N GLN A 383 -21.89 8.56 -16.83
CA GLN A 383 -23.08 8.03 -17.52
C GLN A 383 -23.09 8.51 -18.98
N GLU A 384 -23.44 7.62 -19.90
CA GLU A 384 -23.43 7.88 -21.35
C GLU A 384 -24.20 9.14 -21.74
N GLN A 385 -25.25 9.46 -20.99
CA GLN A 385 -26.11 10.62 -21.21
C GLN A 385 -25.45 11.98 -20.94
N VAL A 386 -24.32 12.02 -20.22
CA VAL A 386 -23.58 13.25 -19.96
C VAL A 386 -22.59 13.46 -21.09
N GLN A 387 -22.73 14.53 -21.85
CA GLN A 387 -21.82 14.92 -22.92
C GLN A 387 -21.15 16.25 -22.56
N PHE A 388 -19.87 16.37 -22.85
CA PHE A 388 -19.10 17.60 -22.66
C PHE A 388 -18.88 18.29 -24.00
N SER A 389 -18.71 19.60 -23.97
CA SER A 389 -18.37 20.41 -25.14
C SER A 389 -16.95 20.97 -24.94
N GLY A 390 -15.94 20.27 -25.45
CA GLY A 390 -14.55 20.67 -25.32
C GLY A 390 -13.95 20.48 -23.92
N LEU A 391 -14.10 19.29 -23.34
CA LEU A 391 -13.48 18.94 -22.05
C LEU A 391 -11.95 18.90 -22.19
N ALA A 392 -11.25 19.83 -21.55
CA ALA A 392 -9.79 19.93 -21.64
C ALA A 392 -9.03 19.54 -20.37
N LEU A 393 -9.71 19.54 -19.22
CA LEU A 393 -9.10 19.16 -17.94
C LEU A 393 -10.05 18.33 -17.10
N VAL A 394 -9.56 17.19 -16.61
CA VAL A 394 -10.22 16.33 -15.63
C VAL A 394 -9.45 16.39 -14.32
N ILE A 395 -10.14 16.75 -13.25
CA ILE A 395 -9.60 16.79 -11.89
C ILE A 395 -10.24 15.68 -11.08
N ILE A 396 -9.44 14.84 -10.43
CA ILE A 396 -9.89 13.71 -9.62
C ILE A 396 -9.41 13.92 -8.18
N ASP A 397 -10.33 14.06 -7.25
CA ASP A 397 -10.00 14.18 -5.83
C ASP A 397 -10.09 12.81 -5.13
N GLU A 398 -9.16 12.52 -4.21
CA GLU A 398 -9.06 11.28 -3.43
C GLU A 398 -9.01 10.01 -4.31
N GLN A 399 -8.06 9.95 -5.22
CA GLN A 399 -7.89 8.90 -6.21
C GLN A 399 -7.99 7.47 -5.64
N HIS A 400 -7.48 7.22 -4.43
CA HIS A 400 -7.44 5.89 -3.81
C HIS A 400 -8.82 5.26 -3.61
N ARG A 401 -9.90 6.03 -3.72
CA ARG A 401 -11.30 5.58 -3.65
C ARG A 401 -11.92 5.24 -5.00
N PHE A 402 -11.18 5.39 -6.11
CA PHE A 402 -11.64 5.11 -7.46
C PHE A 402 -10.87 3.94 -8.09
N GLY A 403 -11.59 3.04 -8.76
CA GLY A 403 -10.99 2.00 -9.59
C GLY A 403 -10.32 2.57 -10.86
N VAL A 404 -9.34 1.85 -11.40
CA VAL A 404 -8.63 2.24 -12.65
C VAL A 404 -9.62 2.46 -13.81
N HIS A 405 -10.64 1.60 -13.95
CA HIS A 405 -11.67 1.72 -14.98
C HIS A 405 -12.47 3.03 -14.92
N GLN A 406 -12.74 3.55 -13.73
CA GLN A 406 -13.50 4.79 -13.57
C GLN A 406 -12.69 6.02 -14.00
N ARG A 407 -11.38 5.98 -13.80
CA ARG A 407 -10.46 7.06 -14.24
C ARG A 407 -10.34 7.11 -15.76
N LEU A 408 -10.15 5.94 -16.38
CA LEU A 408 -10.07 5.80 -17.83
C LEU A 408 -11.38 6.23 -18.50
N ALA A 409 -12.54 5.84 -17.97
CA ALA A 409 -13.84 6.17 -18.54
C ALA A 409 -14.09 7.68 -18.66
N LEU A 410 -13.66 8.52 -17.69
CA LEU A 410 -13.81 9.97 -17.81
C LEU A 410 -12.83 10.57 -18.81
N TRP A 411 -11.63 10.02 -18.87
CA TRP A 411 -10.60 10.43 -19.81
C TRP A 411 -10.96 10.10 -21.26
N GLU A 412 -11.44 8.86 -21.51
CA GLU A 412 -11.95 8.44 -22.81
C GLU A 412 -13.20 9.22 -23.24
N LYS A 413 -14.09 9.51 -22.28
CA LYS A 413 -15.30 10.30 -22.53
C LYS A 413 -15.00 11.76 -22.90
N GLY A 414 -13.86 12.28 -22.46
CA GLY A 414 -13.38 13.60 -22.84
C GLY A 414 -12.70 13.67 -24.19
N GLU A 415 -12.57 12.54 -24.90
CA GLU A 415 -12.02 12.53 -26.25
C GLU A 415 -12.97 13.25 -27.20
N GLU A 416 -12.47 14.31 -27.83
CA GLU A 416 -13.17 15.07 -28.85
C GLU A 416 -12.23 15.35 -30.03
N GLN A 417 -12.58 14.91 -31.23
CA GLN A 417 -11.79 15.11 -32.45
C GLN A 417 -10.33 14.57 -32.34
N GLY A 418 -10.12 13.51 -31.58
CA GLY A 418 -8.80 12.91 -31.35
C GLY A 418 -7.95 13.63 -30.30
N PHE A 419 -8.52 14.60 -29.58
CA PHE A 419 -7.86 15.23 -28.44
C PHE A 419 -8.41 14.68 -27.12
N HIS A 420 -7.52 14.36 -26.20
CA HIS A 420 -7.85 13.90 -24.85
C HIS A 420 -7.61 15.01 -23.81
N PRO A 421 -8.40 15.04 -22.72
CA PRO A 421 -8.21 16.02 -21.68
C PRO A 421 -6.93 15.78 -20.87
N HIS A 422 -6.34 16.86 -20.33
CA HIS A 422 -5.33 16.79 -19.30
C HIS A 422 -5.93 16.19 -18.01
N GLN A 423 -5.12 15.48 -17.23
CA GLN A 423 -5.54 14.83 -15.98
C GLN A 423 -4.76 15.38 -14.78
N LEU A 424 -5.49 15.86 -13.78
CA LEU A 424 -4.95 16.31 -12.51
C LEU A 424 -5.55 15.48 -11.38
N ILE A 425 -4.72 14.78 -10.66
CA ILE A 425 -5.13 13.88 -9.59
C ILE A 425 -4.70 14.51 -8.27
N MET A 426 -5.58 14.50 -7.28
CA MET A 426 -5.30 15.02 -5.94
C MET A 426 -5.44 13.92 -4.89
N THR A 427 -4.58 13.95 -3.89
CA THR A 427 -4.72 13.10 -2.70
C THR A 427 -4.40 13.89 -1.43
N ALA A 428 -5.21 13.71 -0.40
CA ALA A 428 -4.97 14.26 0.94
C ALA A 428 -4.15 13.32 1.83
N THR A 429 -3.97 12.07 1.39
CA THR A 429 -3.02 11.15 2.04
C THR A 429 -1.65 11.36 1.42
N PRO A 430 -0.68 11.90 2.15
CA PRO A 430 0.68 11.91 1.68
C PRO A 430 1.15 10.49 1.38
N ILE A 431 1.69 10.29 0.18
CA ILE A 431 2.26 9.01 -0.24
C ILE A 431 3.76 9.10 0.02
N PRO A 432 4.38 8.15 0.72
CA PRO A 432 5.82 8.14 0.88
C PRO A 432 6.53 8.28 -0.46
N ARG A 433 7.58 9.09 -0.49
CA ARG A 433 8.28 9.46 -1.74
C ARG A 433 8.72 8.23 -2.54
N THR A 434 9.23 7.23 -1.86
CA THR A 434 9.64 5.94 -2.44
C THR A 434 8.49 5.19 -3.10
N LEU A 435 7.33 5.19 -2.45
CA LEU A 435 6.13 4.55 -2.98
C LEU A 435 5.55 5.33 -4.16
N ALA A 436 5.55 6.66 -4.08
CA ALA A 436 5.12 7.52 -5.19
C ALA A 436 5.97 7.32 -6.44
N MET A 437 7.29 7.19 -6.28
CA MET A 437 8.23 7.00 -7.38
C MET A 437 8.15 5.62 -8.05
N THR A 438 7.51 4.65 -7.42
CA THR A 438 7.38 3.28 -7.95
C THR A 438 5.95 2.93 -8.34
N ALA A 439 4.98 3.22 -7.48
CA ALA A 439 3.58 2.85 -7.70
C ALA A 439 2.81 3.84 -8.60
N TYR A 440 3.32 5.08 -8.72
CA TYR A 440 2.73 6.17 -9.52
C TYR A 440 3.74 6.78 -10.49
N ALA A 441 4.69 5.97 -10.97
CA ALA A 441 5.74 6.44 -11.89
C ALA A 441 5.20 6.80 -13.29
N ASP A 442 3.94 6.42 -13.58
CA ASP A 442 3.17 6.86 -14.74
C ASP A 442 2.68 8.31 -14.65
N LEU A 443 2.68 8.90 -13.44
CA LEU A 443 2.27 10.26 -13.17
C LEU A 443 3.46 11.17 -12.82
N ASP A 444 3.44 12.40 -13.30
CA ASP A 444 4.29 13.45 -12.74
C ASP A 444 3.77 13.83 -11.35
N THR A 445 4.64 14.02 -10.39
CA THR A 445 4.24 14.26 -9.01
C THR A 445 4.68 15.64 -8.54
N SER A 446 3.73 16.40 -8.01
CA SER A 446 3.96 17.68 -7.34
C SER A 446 3.57 17.58 -5.86
N VAL A 447 4.37 18.19 -5.00
CA VAL A 447 4.17 18.14 -3.54
C VAL A 447 3.94 19.56 -3.01
N ILE A 448 2.82 19.76 -2.29
CA ILE A 448 2.57 20.97 -1.52
C ILE A 448 3.09 20.71 -0.10
N ASP A 449 4.30 21.15 0.15
CA ASP A 449 5.07 20.96 1.39
C ASP A 449 4.98 22.14 2.37
N GLU A 450 4.05 23.04 2.14
CA GLU A 450 3.72 24.17 3.02
C GLU A 450 2.24 24.13 3.40
N LEU A 451 1.95 24.49 4.65
CA LEU A 451 0.58 24.78 5.10
C LEU A 451 0.26 26.27 4.91
N PRO A 452 -0.99 26.62 4.59
CA PRO A 452 -1.42 28.01 4.51
C PRO A 452 -1.20 28.76 5.84
N PRO A 453 -0.91 30.08 5.79
CA PRO A 453 -0.77 30.90 6.99
C PRO A 453 -2.00 30.84 7.90
N GLY A 454 -1.80 30.91 9.21
CA GLY A 454 -2.89 30.89 10.21
C GLY A 454 -3.30 29.50 10.68
N ARG A 455 -2.69 28.43 10.18
CA ARG A 455 -2.93 27.07 10.67
C ARG A 455 -2.02 26.76 11.86
N THR A 456 -2.62 26.35 13.00
CA THR A 456 -1.88 25.98 14.21
C THR A 456 -1.63 24.47 14.27
N PRO A 457 -0.45 24.02 14.74
CA PRO A 457 -0.20 22.60 14.98
C PRO A 457 -1.21 22.02 15.96
N VAL A 458 -1.68 20.79 15.71
CA VAL A 458 -2.59 20.10 16.60
C VAL A 458 -1.79 19.33 17.66
N THR A 459 -2.00 19.64 18.92
CA THR A 459 -1.39 18.90 20.04
C THR A 459 -2.10 17.56 20.20
N THR A 460 -1.38 16.47 20.01
CA THR A 460 -1.93 15.11 20.12
C THR A 460 -1.50 14.46 21.44
N VAL A 461 -2.49 13.92 22.18
CA VAL A 461 -2.25 13.18 23.43
C VAL A 461 -2.91 11.81 23.37
N ALA A 462 -2.24 10.79 23.91
CA ALA A 462 -2.78 9.44 24.06
C ALA A 462 -3.14 9.19 25.53
N ILE A 463 -4.38 8.85 25.81
CA ILE A 463 -4.95 8.70 27.16
C ILE A 463 -5.63 7.33 27.24
N PRO A 464 -5.42 6.54 28.33
CA PRO A 464 -6.15 5.29 28.52
C PRO A 464 -7.65 5.55 28.76
N ASP A 465 -8.49 4.64 28.33
CA ASP A 465 -9.96 4.72 28.47
C ASP A 465 -10.45 4.80 29.92
N THR A 466 -9.64 4.35 30.86
CA THR A 466 -9.89 4.52 32.32
C THR A 466 -10.00 5.98 32.75
N ARG A 467 -9.47 6.91 31.95
CA ARG A 467 -9.57 8.36 32.15
C ARG A 467 -10.59 9.04 31.27
N ARG A 468 -11.58 8.30 30.75
CA ARG A 468 -12.67 8.83 29.91
C ARG A 468 -13.43 9.97 30.58
N SER A 469 -13.67 9.89 31.89
CA SER A 469 -14.35 10.95 32.67
C SER A 469 -13.58 12.28 32.64
N ASP A 470 -12.24 12.26 32.71
CA ASP A 470 -11.43 13.47 32.61
C ASP A 470 -11.56 14.14 31.23
N VAL A 471 -11.61 13.30 30.19
CA VAL A 471 -11.80 13.78 28.81
C VAL A 471 -13.18 14.41 28.64
N ILE A 472 -14.24 13.78 29.15
CA ILE A 472 -15.61 14.33 29.12
C ILE A 472 -15.66 15.69 29.84
N GLN A 473 -15.05 15.81 31.01
CA GLN A 473 -14.98 17.07 31.73
C GLN A 473 -14.21 18.16 30.96
N ARG A 474 -13.13 17.79 30.27
CA ARG A 474 -12.38 18.73 29.40
C ARG A 474 -13.21 19.21 28.21
N VAL A 475 -13.99 18.29 27.60
CA VAL A 475 -14.94 18.65 26.52
C VAL A 475 -16.00 19.62 27.05
N LYS A 476 -16.54 19.36 28.24
CA LYS A 476 -17.51 20.24 28.89
C LYS A 476 -16.96 21.67 29.03
N ASN A 477 -15.77 21.80 29.61
CA ASN A 477 -15.16 23.10 29.83
C ASN A 477 -14.89 23.83 28.49
N ALA A 478 -14.35 23.11 27.48
CA ALA A 478 -14.07 23.68 26.18
C ALA A 478 -15.34 24.19 25.46
N CYS A 479 -16.44 23.45 25.56
CA CYS A 479 -17.69 23.83 24.90
C CYS A 479 -18.42 24.94 25.63
N LEU A 480 -18.47 24.92 26.97
CA LEU A 480 -19.27 25.88 27.76
C LEU A 480 -18.49 27.14 28.13
N GLU A 481 -17.23 26.99 28.54
CA GLU A 481 -16.43 28.11 29.04
C GLU A 481 -15.66 28.81 27.92
N GLU A 482 -15.14 28.00 26.97
CA GLU A 482 -14.28 28.51 25.88
C GLU A 482 -15.07 28.71 24.58
N GLY A 483 -16.36 28.31 24.50
CA GLY A 483 -17.21 28.45 23.32
C GLY A 483 -16.76 27.64 22.11
N ARG A 484 -16.01 26.56 22.31
CA ARG A 484 -15.44 25.72 21.25
C ARG A 484 -16.40 24.61 20.85
N GLN A 485 -16.13 24.01 19.70
CA GLN A 485 -16.81 22.81 19.25
C GLN A 485 -15.85 21.61 19.28
N ALA A 486 -16.41 20.41 19.47
CA ALA A 486 -15.66 19.17 19.58
C ALA A 486 -16.25 18.07 18.67
N TYR A 487 -15.35 17.24 18.15
CA TYR A 487 -15.69 15.97 17.52
C TYR A 487 -15.41 14.83 18.49
N TRP A 488 -16.30 13.84 18.53
CA TRP A 488 -16.09 12.56 19.20
C TRP A 488 -16.28 11.41 18.22
N VAL A 489 -15.19 10.77 17.82
CA VAL A 489 -15.18 9.72 16.80
C VAL A 489 -15.20 8.35 17.46
N CYS A 490 -16.22 7.57 17.14
CA CYS A 490 -16.37 6.19 17.60
C CYS A 490 -15.83 5.25 16.52
N THR A 491 -14.93 4.34 16.91
CA THR A 491 -14.37 3.30 16.03
C THR A 491 -14.72 1.93 16.58
N LEU A 492 -15.10 0.97 15.73
CA LEU A 492 -15.48 -0.38 16.15
C LEU A 492 -14.61 -1.50 15.56
N ILE A 493 -14.81 -2.73 16.08
CA ILE A 493 -13.98 -3.92 15.88
C ILE A 493 -14.31 -4.68 14.59
N GLU A 494 -15.54 -4.58 14.08
CA GLU A 494 -16.03 -5.40 12.98
C GLU A 494 -16.39 -4.54 11.77
N GLU A 495 -16.16 -5.07 10.58
CA GLU A 495 -16.45 -4.46 9.26
C GLU A 495 -17.96 -4.25 8.99
N SER A 496 -18.78 -4.17 10.04
CA SER A 496 -20.23 -3.99 9.95
C SER A 496 -20.63 -2.55 10.25
N GLU A 497 -21.06 -1.81 9.23
CA GLU A 497 -21.65 -0.47 9.36
C GLU A 497 -22.82 -0.42 10.38
N LEU A 498 -23.45 -1.58 10.64
CA LEU A 498 -24.52 -1.71 11.63
C LEU A 498 -23.99 -1.52 13.05
N LEU A 499 -22.90 -2.18 13.39
CA LEU A 499 -22.30 -2.15 14.72
C LEU A 499 -21.62 -0.81 14.99
N GLU A 500 -20.97 -0.21 13.97
CA GLU A 500 -20.43 1.14 14.07
C GLU A 500 -21.51 2.18 14.37
N ALA A 501 -22.64 2.10 13.68
CA ALA A 501 -23.76 3.00 13.94
C ALA A 501 -24.32 2.84 15.36
N GLN A 502 -24.52 1.61 15.82
CA GLN A 502 -25.01 1.31 17.17
C GLN A 502 -24.09 1.84 18.27
N ALA A 503 -22.76 1.69 18.11
CA ALA A 503 -21.84 2.21 19.12
C ALA A 503 -21.79 3.74 19.13
N ALA A 504 -21.89 4.38 17.98
CA ALA A 504 -21.98 5.83 17.93
C ALA A 504 -23.28 6.33 18.57
N GLU A 505 -24.40 5.62 18.37
CA GLU A 505 -25.67 5.90 19.02
C GLU A 505 -25.58 5.77 20.55
N VAL A 506 -25.01 4.66 21.05
CA VAL A 506 -24.80 4.43 22.50
C VAL A 506 -23.87 5.51 23.07
N THR A 507 -22.76 5.79 22.46
CA THR A 507 -21.84 6.83 22.92
C THR A 507 -22.49 8.22 22.90
N CYS A 508 -23.30 8.50 21.90
CA CYS A 508 -24.03 9.76 21.81
C CYS A 508 -25.00 9.93 23.00
N GLU A 509 -25.74 8.86 23.36
CA GLU A 509 -26.67 8.88 24.49
C GLU A 509 -25.92 8.99 25.82
N GLU A 510 -24.82 8.25 26.00
CA GLU A 510 -23.95 8.40 27.19
C GLU A 510 -23.47 9.84 27.36
N LEU A 511 -23.01 10.47 26.27
CA LEU A 511 -22.52 11.85 26.29
C LEU A 511 -23.65 12.87 26.52
N ARG A 512 -24.88 12.63 26.03
CA ARG A 512 -26.06 13.46 26.34
C ARG A 512 -26.41 13.44 27.81
N VAL A 513 -26.34 12.26 28.42
CA VAL A 513 -26.58 12.10 29.87
C VAL A 513 -25.48 12.75 30.70
N ALA A 514 -24.20 12.58 30.29
CA ALA A 514 -23.06 13.13 31.00
C ALA A 514 -22.92 14.67 30.81
N LEU A 515 -23.43 15.21 29.74
CA LEU A 515 -23.28 16.60 29.33
C LEU A 515 -24.63 17.25 28.97
N PRO A 516 -25.57 17.35 29.92
CA PRO A 516 -26.93 17.81 29.66
C PRO A 516 -27.02 19.27 29.18
N GLU A 517 -25.98 20.06 29.45
CA GLU A 517 -25.90 21.48 29.06
C GLU A 517 -25.36 21.67 27.63
N ILE A 518 -24.88 20.61 26.96
CA ILE A 518 -24.27 20.63 25.64
C ILE A 518 -25.22 19.97 24.63
N LYS A 519 -25.43 20.65 23.51
CA LYS A 519 -26.19 20.07 22.40
C LYS A 519 -25.30 19.11 21.60
N VAL A 520 -25.62 17.81 21.67
CA VAL A 520 -24.89 16.72 21.05
C VAL A 520 -25.61 16.25 19.78
N GLY A 521 -24.92 16.35 18.63
CA GLY A 521 -25.36 15.79 17.36
C GLY A 521 -24.75 14.41 17.11
N LEU A 522 -25.38 13.63 16.23
CA LEU A 522 -24.91 12.30 15.82
C LEU A 522 -24.87 12.19 14.30
N VAL A 523 -23.75 11.66 13.75
CA VAL A 523 -23.60 11.34 12.32
C VAL A 523 -22.93 9.98 12.16
N HIS A 524 -23.56 9.05 11.41
CA HIS A 524 -22.99 7.75 11.08
C HIS A 524 -23.37 7.29 9.67
N GLY A 525 -22.73 6.23 9.17
CA GLY A 525 -22.82 5.74 7.78
C GLY A 525 -24.27 5.48 7.32
N ARG A 526 -25.11 4.95 8.19
CA ARG A 526 -26.48 4.51 7.86
C ARG A 526 -27.55 5.62 7.83
N MET A 527 -27.23 6.83 8.30
CA MET A 527 -28.17 7.95 8.22
C MET A 527 -28.42 8.33 6.75
N LYS A 528 -29.63 8.78 6.46
CA LYS A 528 -29.97 9.30 5.13
C LYS A 528 -29.19 10.58 4.82
N GLY A 529 -28.83 10.78 3.55
CA GLY A 529 -28.06 11.94 3.12
C GLY A 529 -28.58 13.29 3.63
N PRO A 530 -29.89 13.61 3.47
CA PRO A 530 -30.45 14.86 3.99
C PRO A 530 -30.33 15.02 5.50
N GLU A 531 -30.47 13.95 6.28
CA GLU A 531 -30.31 13.97 7.73
C GLU A 531 -28.87 14.27 8.14
N LYS A 532 -27.88 13.58 7.49
CA LYS A 532 -26.45 13.88 7.69
C LYS A 532 -26.14 15.34 7.41
N GLN A 533 -26.66 15.85 6.30
CA GLN A 533 -26.45 17.23 5.86
C GLN A 533 -27.03 18.23 6.85
N ALA A 534 -28.22 17.97 7.35
CA ALA A 534 -28.87 18.83 8.35
C ALA A 534 -28.06 18.91 9.65
N VAL A 535 -27.61 17.76 10.17
CA VAL A 535 -26.77 17.70 11.40
C VAL A 535 -25.42 18.40 11.18
N MET A 536 -24.78 18.15 10.05
CA MET A 536 -23.50 18.81 9.73
C MET A 536 -23.65 20.33 9.57
N GLN A 537 -24.74 20.79 8.98
CA GLN A 537 -25.03 22.22 8.84
C GLN A 537 -25.28 22.87 10.21
N ALA A 538 -26.09 22.23 11.07
CA ALA A 538 -26.32 22.69 12.45
C ALA A 538 -25.00 22.77 13.25
N PHE A 539 -24.11 21.78 13.08
CA PHE A 539 -22.79 21.81 13.70
C PHE A 539 -21.92 22.95 13.14
N LYS A 540 -21.92 23.16 11.84
CA LYS A 540 -21.18 24.26 11.21
C LYS A 540 -21.67 25.64 11.65
N GLN A 541 -22.97 25.79 11.90
CA GLN A 541 -23.59 27.05 12.36
C GLN A 541 -23.40 27.28 13.88
N GLY A 542 -22.80 26.31 14.60
CA GLY A 542 -22.59 26.41 16.04
C GLY A 542 -23.82 26.09 16.89
N GLU A 543 -24.91 25.59 16.28
CA GLU A 543 -26.11 25.16 17.00
C GLU A 543 -25.85 23.89 17.83
N LEU A 544 -24.87 23.07 17.40
CA LEU A 544 -24.37 21.90 18.10
C LEU A 544 -22.93 22.17 18.56
N GLN A 545 -22.62 21.87 19.81
CA GLN A 545 -21.29 22.04 20.39
C GLN A 545 -20.43 20.77 20.31
N LEU A 546 -21.06 19.59 20.35
CA LEU A 546 -20.39 18.29 20.26
C LEU A 546 -21.01 17.47 19.13
N LEU A 547 -20.18 16.93 18.26
CA LEU A 547 -20.60 16.00 17.21
C LEU A 547 -20.01 14.62 17.44
N VAL A 548 -20.87 13.66 17.75
CA VAL A 548 -20.51 12.24 17.79
C VAL A 548 -20.62 11.67 16.38
N ALA A 549 -19.59 10.96 15.94
CA ALA A 549 -19.56 10.42 14.58
C ALA A 549 -18.80 9.10 14.49
N THR A 550 -19.07 8.33 13.45
CA THR A 550 -18.19 7.25 13.01
C THR A 550 -17.08 7.80 12.10
N THR A 551 -16.26 6.94 11.53
CA THR A 551 -15.19 7.32 10.58
C THR A 551 -15.69 8.06 9.31
N VAL A 552 -16.99 8.11 9.09
CA VAL A 552 -17.64 8.87 7.97
C VAL A 552 -17.20 10.35 7.92
N ILE A 553 -16.77 10.95 9.04
CA ILE A 553 -16.25 12.33 9.06
C ILE A 553 -14.84 12.48 8.49
N GLU A 554 -14.15 11.40 8.10
CA GLU A 554 -12.93 11.51 7.29
C GLU A 554 -13.18 12.34 6.02
N VAL A 555 -14.40 12.25 5.48
CA VAL A 555 -14.89 13.03 4.34
C VAL A 555 -15.85 14.08 4.88
N GLY A 556 -15.36 15.18 5.44
CA GLY A 556 -16.20 16.05 6.22
C GLY A 556 -16.14 17.54 5.92
N VAL A 557 -17.13 18.24 6.46
CA VAL A 557 -17.31 19.69 6.40
C VAL A 557 -16.22 20.39 7.19
N ASP A 558 -15.76 21.53 6.67
CA ASP A 558 -14.84 22.41 7.37
C ASP A 558 -15.58 23.21 8.45
N VAL A 559 -15.16 23.04 9.71
CA VAL A 559 -15.71 23.75 10.87
C VAL A 559 -14.58 24.44 11.63
N PRO A 560 -14.30 25.72 11.35
CA PRO A 560 -13.15 26.45 11.92
C PRO A 560 -13.15 26.52 13.45
N ASN A 561 -14.34 26.52 14.09
CA ASN A 561 -14.49 26.56 15.54
C ASN A 561 -14.30 25.20 16.25
N ALA A 562 -14.23 24.10 15.47
CA ALA A 562 -13.95 22.78 16.03
C ALA A 562 -12.45 22.64 16.32
N SER A 563 -12.10 22.67 17.60
CA SER A 563 -10.71 22.65 18.08
C SER A 563 -10.36 21.43 18.91
N LEU A 564 -11.34 20.57 19.20
CA LEU A 564 -11.14 19.31 19.92
C LEU A 564 -11.55 18.11 19.05
N MET A 565 -10.67 17.12 18.96
CA MET A 565 -10.94 15.84 18.33
C MET A 565 -10.68 14.73 19.34
N ILE A 566 -11.70 13.99 19.70
CA ILE A 566 -11.58 12.80 20.53
C ILE A 566 -11.78 11.58 19.66
N ILE A 567 -10.86 10.61 19.68
CA ILE A 567 -10.94 9.36 18.91
C ILE A 567 -10.95 8.18 19.89
N ASP A 568 -12.08 7.49 19.95
CA ASP A 568 -12.23 6.27 20.75
C ASP A 568 -11.60 5.08 20.03
N ASN A 569 -10.88 4.24 20.78
CA ASN A 569 -10.19 3.03 20.30
C ASN A 569 -9.30 3.28 19.05
N PRO A 570 -8.39 4.26 19.09
CA PRO A 570 -7.57 4.65 17.95
C PRO A 570 -6.63 3.53 17.48
N GLU A 571 -6.33 2.55 18.35
CA GLU A 571 -5.51 1.37 18.02
C GLU A 571 -6.07 0.52 16.88
N ARG A 572 -7.33 0.73 16.50
CA ARG A 572 -8.03 0.01 15.42
C ARG A 572 -7.91 0.66 14.06
N LEU A 573 -7.57 1.93 14.03
CA LEU A 573 -7.43 2.69 12.80
C LEU A 573 -5.99 2.66 12.29
N GLY A 574 -5.85 2.81 10.99
CA GLY A 574 -4.57 3.05 10.35
C GLY A 574 -4.05 4.47 10.64
N LEU A 575 -2.73 4.66 10.58
CA LEU A 575 -2.11 5.97 10.80
C LEU A 575 -2.63 7.04 9.84
N ALA A 576 -2.85 6.70 8.57
CA ALA A 576 -3.41 7.61 7.58
C ALA A 576 -4.81 8.10 7.97
N GLN A 577 -5.68 7.20 8.44
CA GLN A 577 -7.04 7.55 8.90
C GLN A 577 -7.01 8.44 10.14
N LEU A 578 -6.19 8.08 11.13
CA LEU A 578 -6.00 8.90 12.34
C LEU A 578 -5.49 10.30 11.99
N HIS A 579 -4.55 10.40 11.04
CA HIS A 579 -4.04 11.68 10.58
C HIS A 579 -5.11 12.52 9.84
N GLN A 580 -5.92 11.89 8.99
CA GLN A 580 -7.03 12.56 8.31
C GLN A 580 -8.08 13.10 9.29
N LEU A 581 -8.45 12.30 10.30
CA LEU A 581 -9.36 12.72 11.38
C LEU A 581 -8.76 13.89 12.17
N ARG A 582 -7.51 13.79 12.59
CA ARG A 582 -6.81 14.89 13.26
C ARG A 582 -6.81 16.18 12.44
N GLY A 583 -6.65 16.07 11.12
CA GLY A 583 -6.67 17.19 10.19
C GLY A 583 -8.03 17.91 10.09
N ARG A 584 -9.09 17.40 10.72
CA ARG A 584 -10.40 18.07 10.81
C ARG A 584 -10.44 19.21 11.82
N VAL A 585 -9.49 19.25 12.74
CA VAL A 585 -9.28 20.34 13.68
C VAL A 585 -8.00 21.13 13.32
N GLY A 586 -7.75 22.25 13.98
CA GLY A 586 -6.59 23.10 13.67
C GLY A 586 -6.80 24.01 12.46
N ARG A 587 -8.06 24.31 12.10
CA ARG A 587 -8.41 25.17 10.96
C ARG A 587 -8.75 26.62 11.36
N GLY A 588 -8.80 26.87 12.65
CA GLY A 588 -9.00 28.20 13.23
C GLY A 588 -7.75 28.73 13.91
N ALA A 589 -7.84 29.97 14.44
CA ALA A 589 -6.76 30.62 15.18
C ALA A 589 -6.54 30.05 16.59
N VAL A 590 -7.44 29.20 17.08
CA VAL A 590 -7.41 28.67 18.44
C VAL A 590 -6.58 27.37 18.47
N ALA A 591 -5.78 27.20 19.53
CA ALA A 591 -5.00 25.98 19.74
C ALA A 591 -5.92 24.74 19.75
N SER A 592 -5.58 23.76 18.95
CA SER A 592 -6.40 22.55 18.76
C SER A 592 -5.73 21.31 19.35
N HIS A 593 -6.56 20.38 19.83
CA HIS A 593 -6.11 19.17 20.49
C HIS A 593 -6.78 17.94 19.90
N CYS A 594 -6.00 16.88 19.77
CA CYS A 594 -6.46 15.53 19.40
C CYS A 594 -6.20 14.57 20.57
N VAL A 595 -7.24 13.96 21.08
CA VAL A 595 -7.18 12.98 22.18
C VAL A 595 -7.42 11.58 21.61
N LEU A 596 -6.42 10.73 21.76
CA LEU A 596 -6.46 9.32 21.36
C LEU A 596 -6.80 8.49 22.61
N LEU A 597 -8.07 8.09 22.75
CA LEU A 597 -8.58 7.38 23.92
C LEU A 597 -8.50 5.86 23.68
N TYR A 598 -7.42 5.23 24.16
CA TYR A 598 -7.09 3.85 23.85
C TYR A 598 -7.44 2.86 24.96
N LYS A 599 -7.71 1.59 24.57
CA LYS A 599 -7.89 0.47 25.49
C LYS A 599 -6.56 -0.22 25.82
N THR A 600 -6.37 -0.52 27.11
CA THR A 600 -5.22 -1.31 27.59
C THR A 600 -5.57 -2.81 27.62
N PRO A 601 -4.59 -3.71 27.35
CA PRO A 601 -3.21 -3.46 26.93
C PRO A 601 -3.08 -3.16 25.43
N LEU A 602 -2.18 -2.24 25.05
CA LEU A 602 -1.84 -1.99 23.66
C LEU A 602 -0.85 -3.02 23.11
N SER A 603 -1.05 -3.46 21.88
CA SER A 603 0.01 -4.18 21.14
C SER A 603 1.21 -3.27 20.86
N LYS A 604 2.38 -3.84 20.62
CA LYS A 604 3.59 -3.08 20.26
C LYS A 604 3.35 -2.20 19.02
N THR A 605 2.70 -2.75 18.01
CA THR A 605 2.35 -2.02 16.76
C THR A 605 1.41 -0.86 17.03
N ALA A 606 0.36 -1.06 17.84
CA ALA A 606 -0.56 0.02 18.21
C ALA A 606 0.15 1.13 18.99
N GLN A 607 1.02 0.76 19.95
CA GLN A 607 1.81 1.72 20.69
C GLN A 607 2.70 2.57 19.79
N MET A 608 3.39 1.94 18.82
CA MET A 608 4.22 2.65 17.83
C MET A 608 3.38 3.62 16.99
N ARG A 609 2.19 3.21 16.51
CA ARG A 609 1.29 4.07 15.72
C ARG A 609 0.85 5.31 16.51
N LEU A 610 0.38 5.13 17.74
CA LEU A 610 -0.06 6.25 18.58
C LEU A 610 1.10 7.20 18.92
N GLN A 611 2.31 6.66 19.10
CA GLN A 611 3.50 7.45 19.34
C GLN A 611 3.86 8.32 18.13
N VAL A 612 3.85 7.77 16.92
CA VAL A 612 4.12 8.52 15.68
C VAL A 612 3.16 9.71 15.54
N LEU A 613 1.86 9.49 15.78
CA LEU A 613 0.86 10.54 15.65
C LEU A 613 1.00 11.62 16.73
N ARG A 614 1.46 11.27 17.93
CA ARG A 614 1.76 12.21 19.01
C ARG A 614 2.98 13.06 18.70
N ASP A 615 4.02 12.45 18.12
CA ASP A 615 5.34 13.08 17.96
C ASP A 615 5.46 13.91 16.66
N SER A 616 4.57 13.72 15.68
CA SER A 616 4.60 14.44 14.40
C SER A 616 3.23 14.98 13.96
N ASN A 617 3.25 16.19 13.40
CA ASN A 617 2.12 16.77 12.67
C ASN A 617 2.30 16.69 11.15
N ASP A 618 3.47 16.30 10.67
CA ASP A 618 3.80 16.21 9.26
C ASP A 618 3.23 14.90 8.67
N GLY A 619 2.28 15.03 7.74
CA GLY A 619 1.63 13.91 7.08
C GLY A 619 2.58 13.02 6.27
N PHE A 620 3.67 13.58 5.70
CA PHE A 620 4.67 12.79 4.97
C PHE A 620 5.51 11.93 5.92
N VAL A 621 5.90 12.47 7.09
CA VAL A 621 6.59 11.70 8.13
C VAL A 621 5.68 10.58 8.65
N ILE A 622 4.40 10.88 8.88
CA ILE A 622 3.42 9.88 9.35
C ILE A 622 3.22 8.79 8.31
N ALA A 623 3.09 9.13 7.04
CA ALA A 623 2.95 8.15 5.95
C ALA A 623 4.19 7.27 5.80
N GLN A 624 5.39 7.85 5.93
CA GLN A 624 6.64 7.10 5.92
C GLN A 624 6.72 6.10 7.08
N ARG A 625 6.32 6.53 8.28
CA ARG A 625 6.27 5.65 9.46
C ARG A 625 5.18 4.58 9.36
N ASP A 626 4.03 4.90 8.76
CA ASP A 626 2.98 3.90 8.51
C ASP A 626 3.49 2.79 7.56
N LEU A 627 4.22 3.18 6.51
CA LEU A 627 4.87 2.25 5.60
C LEU A 627 5.90 1.35 6.31
N GLU A 628 6.71 1.91 7.22
CA GLU A 628 7.70 1.16 8.00
C GLU A 628 7.04 0.17 8.97
N ILE A 629 5.90 0.54 9.57
CA ILE A 629 5.17 -0.30 10.54
C ILE A 629 4.39 -1.43 9.86
N ARG A 630 3.75 -1.17 8.72
CA ARG A 630 2.91 -2.15 8.01
C ARG A 630 3.69 -2.98 7.00
N GLY A 631 4.75 -2.41 6.43
CA GLY A 631 5.42 -2.94 5.26
C GLY A 631 4.72 -2.54 3.94
N PRO A 632 5.45 -2.62 2.81
CA PRO A 632 4.97 -2.15 1.50
C PRO A 632 3.79 -2.95 0.95
N GLY A 633 3.65 -4.24 1.31
CA GLY A 633 2.60 -5.13 0.81
C GLY A 633 1.18 -4.75 1.24
N GLU A 634 0.99 -4.32 2.49
CA GLU A 634 -0.33 -3.91 2.99
C GLU A 634 -0.77 -2.53 2.45
N LEU A 635 0.18 -1.62 2.20
CA LEU A 635 -0.12 -0.25 1.80
C LEU A 635 -0.51 -0.15 0.32
N LEU A 636 0.06 -1.00 -0.52
CA LEU A 636 -0.27 -1.09 -1.95
C LEU A 636 -1.61 -1.77 -2.20
N GLY A 637 -2.19 -2.39 -1.17
CA GLY A 637 -3.48 -3.06 -1.26
C GLY A 637 -3.47 -4.09 -2.38
N THR A 638 -2.78 -5.21 -2.17
CA THR A 638 -2.58 -6.28 -3.17
C THR A 638 -3.85 -6.76 -3.88
N ARG A 639 -5.03 -6.39 -3.39
CA ARG A 639 -6.33 -6.69 -4.00
C ARG A 639 -6.99 -5.53 -4.78
N GLN A 640 -6.55 -4.27 -4.59
CA GLN A 640 -7.24 -3.11 -5.17
C GLN A 640 -6.52 -2.43 -6.33
N THR A 641 -5.19 -2.57 -6.45
CA THR A 641 -4.41 -1.77 -7.41
C THR A 641 -3.85 -2.56 -8.59
N GLY A 642 -3.97 -3.91 -8.62
CA GLY A 642 -3.30 -4.71 -9.66
C GLY A 642 -1.78 -4.54 -9.71
N SER A 643 -1.17 -3.96 -8.67
CA SER A 643 0.26 -3.85 -8.57
C SER A 643 0.85 -5.23 -8.28
N ALA A 644 1.73 -5.70 -9.15
CA ALA A 644 2.43 -6.95 -8.97
C ALA A 644 3.23 -6.93 -7.66
N GLU A 645 3.09 -7.95 -6.83
CA GLU A 645 3.97 -8.17 -5.68
C GLU A 645 5.42 -8.29 -6.17
N PHE A 646 6.35 -7.60 -5.50
CA PHE A 646 7.77 -7.80 -5.76
C PHE A 646 8.18 -9.20 -5.31
N LYS A 647 8.98 -9.87 -6.13
CA LYS A 647 9.50 -11.22 -5.85
C LYS A 647 10.77 -11.18 -4.99
N VAL A 648 11.57 -10.14 -5.15
CA VAL A 648 12.90 -9.98 -4.54
C VAL A 648 13.09 -8.62 -3.88
N ALA A 649 12.66 -7.57 -4.55
CA ALA A 649 12.83 -6.20 -4.08
C ALA A 649 11.89 -5.88 -2.92
N ASP A 650 12.41 -5.10 -1.98
CA ASP A 650 11.64 -4.49 -0.89
C ASP A 650 11.82 -2.98 -0.98
N LEU A 651 10.74 -2.24 -1.23
CA LEU A 651 10.80 -0.79 -1.48
C LEU A 651 11.36 0.02 -0.30
N LEU A 652 11.20 -0.47 0.94
CA LEU A 652 11.77 0.18 2.12
C LEU A 652 13.25 -0.11 2.26
N ARG A 653 13.60 -1.38 2.16
CA ARG A 653 14.98 -1.83 2.26
C ARG A 653 15.85 -1.27 1.14
N ASP A 654 15.32 -1.29 -0.08
CA ASP A 654 16.07 -1.03 -1.31
C ASP A 654 15.90 0.41 -1.83
N GLN A 655 15.29 1.30 -1.04
CA GLN A 655 15.00 2.69 -1.42
C GLN A 655 16.23 3.46 -1.93
N ALA A 656 17.41 3.16 -1.41
CA ALA A 656 18.65 3.79 -1.85
C ALA A 656 19.00 3.49 -3.32
N MET A 657 18.50 2.40 -3.90
CA MET A 657 18.73 2.02 -5.29
C MET A 657 17.78 2.76 -6.26
N ILE A 658 16.66 3.30 -5.81
CA ILE A 658 15.62 3.88 -6.67
C ILE A 658 16.13 4.99 -7.59
N PRO A 659 16.93 5.98 -7.15
CA PRO A 659 17.44 7.03 -8.04
C PRO A 659 18.33 6.47 -9.19
N GLU A 660 19.14 5.47 -8.91
CA GLU A 660 19.96 4.79 -9.91
C GLU A 660 19.07 4.01 -10.88
N VAL A 661 18.13 3.21 -10.37
CA VAL A 661 17.18 2.46 -11.18
C VAL A 661 16.42 3.37 -12.14
N GLN A 662 15.94 4.51 -11.70
CA GLN A 662 15.21 5.47 -12.55
C GLN A 662 16.08 6.06 -13.65
N ARG A 663 17.34 6.38 -13.34
CA ARG A 663 18.29 6.86 -14.34
C ARG A 663 18.57 5.80 -15.40
N VAL A 664 18.83 4.57 -14.96
CA VAL A 664 19.10 3.43 -15.83
C VAL A 664 17.86 3.05 -16.65
N ALA A 665 16.66 3.03 -16.05
CA ALA A 665 15.41 2.73 -16.74
C ALA A 665 15.13 3.73 -17.88
N ARG A 666 15.31 5.02 -17.64
CA ARG A 666 15.18 6.06 -18.70
C ARG A 666 16.18 5.83 -19.84
N HIS A 667 17.42 5.51 -19.51
CA HIS A 667 18.44 5.20 -20.51
C HIS A 667 18.07 3.96 -21.34
N LEU A 668 17.65 2.88 -20.68
CA LEU A 668 17.21 1.64 -21.34
C LEU A 668 15.99 1.89 -22.23
N HIS A 669 15.00 2.61 -21.75
CA HIS A 669 13.79 2.92 -22.52
C HIS A 669 14.10 3.68 -23.80
N GLN A 670 15.05 4.61 -23.77
CA GLN A 670 15.44 5.43 -24.92
C GLN A 670 16.39 4.74 -25.90
N GLN A 671 17.40 4.03 -25.39
CA GLN A 671 18.49 3.51 -26.20
C GLN A 671 18.38 2.00 -26.51
N TYR A 672 17.67 1.24 -25.66
CA TYR A 672 17.60 -0.22 -25.74
C TYR A 672 16.15 -0.74 -25.55
N PRO A 673 15.20 -0.35 -26.43
CA PRO A 673 13.79 -0.68 -26.27
C PRO A 673 13.50 -2.19 -26.25
N GLU A 674 14.27 -2.99 -26.98
CA GLU A 674 14.14 -4.45 -26.98
C GLU A 674 14.51 -5.07 -25.62
N HIS A 675 15.61 -4.61 -25.02
CA HIS A 675 16.02 -5.02 -23.67
C HIS A 675 14.98 -4.60 -22.62
N ALA A 676 14.43 -3.40 -22.75
CA ALA A 676 13.39 -2.90 -21.88
C ALA A 676 12.14 -3.78 -21.92
N ARG A 677 11.67 -4.15 -23.13
CA ARG A 677 10.54 -5.06 -23.33
C ARG A 677 10.80 -6.43 -22.70
N ALA A 678 11.96 -7.03 -23.00
CA ALA A 678 12.31 -8.35 -22.48
C ALA A 678 12.42 -8.38 -20.95
N LEU A 679 12.91 -7.30 -20.30
CA LEU A 679 12.91 -7.17 -18.84
C LEU A 679 11.50 -7.13 -18.27
N ILE A 680 10.59 -6.37 -18.88
CA ILE A 680 9.18 -6.30 -18.47
C ILE A 680 8.54 -7.69 -18.60
N GLU A 681 8.74 -8.38 -19.72
CA GLU A 681 8.19 -9.73 -19.97
C GLU A 681 8.68 -10.76 -18.95
N ARG A 682 9.96 -10.71 -18.57
CA ARG A 682 10.55 -11.61 -17.56
C ARG A 682 9.94 -11.44 -16.16
N TRP A 683 9.80 -10.19 -15.72
CA TRP A 683 9.41 -9.90 -14.34
C TRP A 683 7.92 -9.65 -14.15
N LEU A 684 7.22 -9.16 -15.19
CA LEU A 684 5.82 -8.71 -15.16
C LEU A 684 5.01 -9.29 -16.33
N PRO A 685 4.97 -10.62 -16.51
CA PRO A 685 4.33 -11.24 -17.68
C PRO A 685 2.83 -10.93 -17.80
N GLU A 686 2.14 -10.66 -16.69
CA GLU A 686 0.72 -10.32 -16.71
C GLU A 686 0.44 -8.92 -17.26
N ARG A 687 1.35 -7.95 -17.05
CA ARG A 687 1.17 -6.58 -17.56
C ARG A 687 1.31 -6.47 -19.08
N THR A 688 2.15 -7.28 -19.69
CA THR A 688 2.29 -7.33 -21.17
C THR A 688 1.03 -7.82 -21.87
N ARG A 689 0.19 -8.62 -21.22
CA ARG A 689 -1.12 -9.04 -21.77
C ARG A 689 -2.13 -7.91 -21.86
N TYR A 690 -2.02 -6.88 -20.99
CA TYR A 690 -2.93 -5.72 -20.97
C TYR A 690 -2.47 -4.54 -21.84
N THR A 691 -1.19 -4.47 -22.20
CA THR A 691 -0.66 -3.42 -23.10
C THR A 691 -0.84 -3.77 -24.58
N ASN A 692 -1.13 -5.02 -24.91
CA ASN A 692 -1.38 -5.50 -26.28
C ASN A 692 -2.87 -5.75 -26.57
N ALA A 693 -3.78 -5.43 -25.65
CA ALA A 693 -5.23 -5.46 -25.82
C ALA A 693 -5.79 -4.05 -25.88
#